data_a8e6ca1de283fbfce3fe509c7303b4cf
#
_entry.id   a8e6ca1de283fbfce3fe509c7303b4cf
#
_cell.length_a   1.000
_cell.length_b   1.000
_cell.length_c   1.000
_cell.angle_alpha   90.00
_cell.angle_beta   90.00
_cell.angle_gamma   90.00
#
_symmetry.space_group_name_H-M   'P 1'
#
loop_
_entity.id
_entity.type
_entity.pdbx_description
1 polymer ?
#
loop_
_entity_poly.entity_id
_entity_poly.type
_entity_poly.pdbx_seq_one_letter_code
_entity_poly.pdbx_strand_id
1 'polypeptide(L)'
;METLLQDIRFGFRQLMRQPGFAALAIISMALGIGANTSIFSLVDTVLLRPLAVKEPSQLVELYGTLHNGADWSLQSYPNYKDYCDRNTVLSGLSVYRLVVSSLTVNKSSQRVWGYLVSGNYFDVLGVKPMLGRAFLPEEDQTPDSHPVAVISYNCWQRRFGGDPAIVGKTVQFNSRPFTVIGVTPKGFIGTEVAYDPEMFIPVMMAKTIEPGSTWLDKRDSNNLFTVGRLKPGVSFAQAQVALETLTAKLAQDYPENVGFGIRLGKPGLFIPDIANSVFAFTGVLAAVGGLVLLLACVNLASLLLARATERRREIAVRLAIGASRQRLVRQLLTESLLISLSGGAAGVFLAAAINSAVRGIRLPSDITLLFDLRTDWRVLGFALLLSIATGILFSLIPALQSSKPQLVPALKDESSMGGFRRSRLRNFLVIAQVSLSLVLLISAGLIVRSLAAAQKMRPGFNPENAVALSFDVSLQGYNEERGRAFQKQVLEHARALPQIESAALTDNLPLGLNYNSSGIYIEGTEFTGASNLPIAIPIDSSPGYFDVMGIPLRGRDFRDDENKKENRVAVVNETFAKKFLNGQDPIGRRFNWHGPKDPFFEIVGTVPSGKYNSLGEDPKPAVYTPLYRDYTGLVRLIARTRADPRQVLSALRAEVQKLDPSISVFAAKTLKEHMGTSLFPARMAAIALGSFGVLALILAAVGIYGVMSHVVAGRTREIGLRMALGAQLSDVQKLILKQGMLLAAIGSACGLVIAFGGARMMKSLLYGVSTSDPITFTCVALLLLGIALLACWIPARRASRVEPMIALRAE
;
A
#
# COMPACT_ATOMS: atom_id res chain seq x y z
N MET A 1 23.63 41.77 -6.71
CA MET A 1 22.18 41.52 -6.88
C MET A 1 21.73 41.89 -8.31
N GLU A 2 22.15 42.99 -8.89
CA GLU A 2 21.76 43.42 -10.25
C GLU A 2 22.09 42.40 -11.36
N THR A 3 23.26 41.75 -11.28
CA THR A 3 23.68 40.74 -12.28
C THR A 3 22.81 39.49 -12.27
N LEU A 4 22.28 39.06 -11.11
CA LEU A 4 21.38 37.89 -10.97
C LEU A 4 19.99 38.23 -11.59
N LEU A 5 19.47 39.42 -11.32
CA LEU A 5 18.19 39.88 -11.90
C LEU A 5 18.28 40.00 -13.44
N GLN A 6 19.44 40.42 -13.96
CA GLN A 6 19.69 40.43 -15.39
C GLN A 6 19.72 39.01 -15.97
N ASP A 7 20.38 38.07 -15.30
CA ASP A 7 20.44 36.67 -15.73
C ASP A 7 19.02 36.02 -15.72
N ILE A 8 18.19 36.31 -14.72
CA ILE A 8 16.79 35.84 -14.63
C ILE A 8 15.95 36.42 -15.78
N ARG A 9 16.01 37.76 -15.99
CA ARG A 9 15.27 38.38 -17.09
C ARG A 9 15.70 37.86 -18.46
N PHE A 10 17.00 37.63 -18.64
CA PHE A 10 17.53 37.03 -19.86
C PHE A 10 17.03 35.61 -20.07
N GLY A 11 17.11 34.75 -19.02
CA GLY A 11 16.63 33.39 -19.07
C GLY A 11 15.12 33.30 -19.39
N PHE A 12 14.30 34.16 -18.80
CA PHE A 12 12.87 34.22 -19.08
C PHE A 12 12.57 34.62 -20.50
N ARG A 13 13.20 35.70 -21.03
CA ARG A 13 13.04 36.11 -22.44
C ARG A 13 13.44 35.00 -23.40
N GLN A 14 14.47 34.26 -23.04
CA GLN A 14 15.00 33.19 -23.88
C GLN A 14 14.09 31.97 -23.92
N LEU A 15 13.42 31.66 -22.82
CA LEU A 15 12.39 30.60 -22.77
C LEU A 15 11.16 30.97 -23.59
N MET A 16 10.74 32.24 -23.54
CA MET A 16 9.63 32.77 -24.36
C MET A 16 9.93 32.79 -25.87
N ARG A 17 11.21 32.91 -26.27
CA ARG A 17 11.58 32.87 -27.70
C ARG A 17 11.55 31.45 -28.29
N GLN A 18 11.62 30.40 -27.47
CA GLN A 18 11.58 29.02 -27.94
C GLN A 18 10.55 28.20 -27.10
N PRO A 19 9.25 28.47 -27.31
CA PRO A 19 8.19 27.92 -26.48
C PRO A 19 8.11 26.38 -26.55
N GLY A 20 8.40 25.77 -27.69
CA GLY A 20 8.39 24.31 -27.84
C GLY A 20 9.45 23.61 -26.98
N PHE A 21 10.68 24.16 -26.96
CA PHE A 21 11.74 23.65 -26.08
C PHE A 21 11.37 23.81 -24.59
N ALA A 22 10.94 25.02 -24.20
CA ALA A 22 10.56 25.34 -22.85
C ALA A 22 9.43 24.43 -22.37
N ALA A 23 8.40 24.22 -23.17
CA ALA A 23 7.26 23.35 -22.85
C ALA A 23 7.71 21.90 -22.64
N LEU A 24 8.51 21.32 -23.55
CA LEU A 24 9.01 19.95 -23.41
C LEU A 24 9.87 19.76 -22.17
N ALA A 25 10.76 20.73 -21.86
CA ALA A 25 11.61 20.67 -20.68
C ALA A 25 10.79 20.81 -19.39
N ILE A 26 9.85 21.78 -19.33
CA ILE A 26 8.98 22.00 -18.17
C ILE A 26 8.06 20.80 -17.94
N ILE A 27 7.44 20.25 -18.99
CA ILE A 27 6.57 19.06 -18.88
C ILE A 27 7.37 17.85 -18.38
N SER A 28 8.58 17.61 -18.93
CA SER A 28 9.43 16.52 -18.48
C SER A 28 9.77 16.65 -16.98
N MET A 29 10.14 17.85 -16.52
CA MET A 29 10.43 18.11 -15.10
C MET A 29 9.16 18.04 -14.25
N ALA A 30 8.03 18.54 -14.73
CA ALA A 30 6.74 18.48 -14.01
C ALA A 30 6.30 17.04 -13.77
N LEU A 31 6.44 16.16 -14.76
CA LEU A 31 6.14 14.74 -14.62
C LEU A 31 7.07 14.05 -13.60
N GLY A 32 8.39 14.30 -13.71
CA GLY A 32 9.37 13.69 -12.79
C GLY A 32 9.23 14.19 -11.35
N ILE A 33 9.16 15.52 -11.16
CA ILE A 33 9.03 16.13 -9.83
C ILE A 33 7.63 15.85 -9.25
N GLY A 34 6.57 15.96 -10.04
CA GLY A 34 5.19 15.75 -9.59
C GLY A 34 4.94 14.34 -9.12
N ALA A 35 5.42 13.34 -9.87
CA ALA A 35 5.34 11.93 -9.45
C ALA A 35 6.05 11.69 -8.11
N ASN A 36 7.29 12.19 -7.95
CA ASN A 36 8.05 12.05 -6.70
C ASN A 36 7.42 12.82 -5.55
N THR A 37 6.85 13.99 -5.80
CA THR A 37 6.13 14.78 -4.79
C THR A 37 4.87 14.06 -4.31
N SER A 38 4.12 13.39 -5.19
CA SER A 38 2.97 12.57 -4.80
C SER A 38 3.39 11.35 -3.97
N ILE A 39 4.47 10.65 -4.38
CA ILE A 39 5.04 9.54 -3.59
C ILE A 39 5.50 10.04 -2.22
N PHE A 40 6.20 11.19 -2.17
CA PHE A 40 6.64 11.77 -0.91
C PHE A 40 5.45 12.12 0.00
N SER A 41 4.34 12.62 -0.54
CA SER A 41 3.12 12.87 0.24
C SER A 41 2.57 11.60 0.88
N LEU A 42 2.63 10.46 0.18
CA LEU A 42 2.24 9.17 0.73
C LEU A 42 3.21 8.71 1.82
N VAL A 43 4.52 8.78 1.55
CA VAL A 43 5.58 8.42 2.51
C VAL A 43 5.51 9.31 3.75
N ASP A 44 5.33 10.63 3.57
CA ASP A 44 5.18 11.56 4.70
C ASP A 44 3.96 11.19 5.55
N THR A 45 2.80 10.98 4.92
CA THR A 45 1.57 10.67 5.64
C THR A 45 1.65 9.35 6.42
N VAL A 46 2.28 8.32 5.85
CA VAL A 46 2.26 6.97 6.42
C VAL A 46 3.48 6.71 7.33
N LEU A 47 4.66 7.25 7.00
CA LEU A 47 5.90 6.88 7.67
C LEU A 47 6.59 8.02 8.42
N LEU A 48 6.45 9.28 7.96
CA LEU A 48 7.26 10.39 8.50
C LEU A 48 6.46 11.35 9.36
N ARG A 49 5.15 11.47 9.14
CA ARG A 49 4.31 12.37 9.92
C ARG A 49 4.16 11.83 11.34
N PRO A 50 4.58 12.60 12.35
CA PRO A 50 4.41 12.17 13.73
C PRO A 50 2.92 12.04 14.07
N LEU A 51 2.58 11.09 14.93
CA LEU A 51 1.25 10.98 15.51
C LEU A 51 0.86 12.30 16.20
N ALA A 52 -0.43 12.62 16.17
CA ALA A 52 -0.98 13.85 16.80
C ALA A 52 -1.08 13.69 18.34
N VAL A 53 0.04 13.38 18.98
CA VAL A 53 0.19 13.10 20.41
C VAL A 53 1.35 13.90 21.01
N LYS A 54 1.39 14.02 22.33
CA LYS A 54 2.50 14.69 23.00
C LYS A 54 3.77 13.83 22.92
N GLU A 55 4.88 14.43 22.50
CA GLU A 55 6.22 13.80 22.45
C GLU A 55 6.19 12.37 21.84
N PRO A 56 5.86 12.22 20.54
CA PRO A 56 5.69 10.90 19.90
C PRO A 56 6.92 10.00 20.00
N SER A 57 8.11 10.58 20.11
CA SER A 57 9.39 9.84 20.23
C SER A 57 9.54 9.07 21.54
N GLN A 58 8.76 9.43 22.58
CA GLN A 58 8.75 8.73 23.86
C GLN A 58 7.74 7.57 23.87
N LEU A 59 6.88 7.45 22.87
CA LEU A 59 5.93 6.36 22.79
C LEU A 59 6.57 5.11 22.21
N VAL A 60 6.27 3.98 22.82
CA VAL A 60 6.67 2.65 22.38
C VAL A 60 5.45 1.73 22.35
N GLU A 61 5.42 0.82 21.42
CA GLU A 61 4.43 -0.24 21.35
C GLU A 61 5.04 -1.56 21.79
N LEU A 62 4.30 -2.33 22.58
CA LEU A 62 4.76 -3.59 23.16
C LEU A 62 4.12 -4.78 22.42
N TYR A 63 4.90 -5.47 21.62
CA TYR A 63 4.49 -6.68 20.92
C TYR A 63 4.99 -7.91 21.68
N GLY A 64 4.16 -8.92 21.81
CA GLY A 64 4.59 -10.25 22.21
C GLY A 64 5.41 -10.90 21.09
N THR A 65 6.30 -11.83 21.47
CA THR A 65 6.96 -12.74 20.53
C THR A 65 6.67 -14.19 20.96
N LEU A 66 6.47 -15.08 19.99
CA LEU A 66 6.15 -16.48 20.21
C LEU A 66 7.23 -17.36 19.57
N HIS A 67 7.59 -18.46 20.23
CA HIS A 67 8.59 -19.41 19.69
C HIS A 67 8.04 -20.35 18.61
N ASN A 68 6.72 -20.35 18.39
CA ASN A 68 6.03 -21.22 17.43
C ASN A 68 6.06 -20.79 15.97
N GLY A 69 6.93 -19.80 15.62
CA GLY A 69 7.06 -19.25 14.26
C GLY A 69 6.22 -18.01 13.99
N ALA A 70 5.52 -17.46 14.98
CA ALA A 70 4.95 -16.13 14.91
C ALA A 70 5.94 -15.13 15.52
N ASP A 71 6.53 -14.28 14.68
CA ASP A 71 7.54 -13.28 15.11
C ASP A 71 6.95 -12.18 16.01
N TRP A 72 5.61 -12.12 16.13
CA TRP A 72 4.90 -11.12 16.95
C TRP A 72 3.54 -11.64 17.38
N SER A 73 3.05 -11.11 18.50
CA SER A 73 1.72 -11.32 19.07
C SER A 73 1.24 -10.04 19.74
N LEU A 74 -0.04 -9.98 20.07
CA LEU A 74 -0.61 -8.95 20.92
C LEU A 74 -0.43 -9.32 22.39
N GLN A 75 -0.93 -8.46 23.29
CA GLN A 75 -0.89 -8.70 24.74
C GLN A 75 -2.25 -9.16 25.25
N SER A 76 -2.26 -9.94 26.34
CA SER A 76 -3.47 -10.21 27.10
C SER A 76 -3.73 -9.12 28.13
N TYR A 77 -4.98 -8.98 28.59
CA TYR A 77 -5.32 -8.02 29.64
C TYR A 77 -4.63 -8.32 30.98
N PRO A 78 -4.55 -9.58 31.47
CA PRO A 78 -3.79 -9.91 32.68
C PRO A 78 -2.29 -9.57 32.54
N ASN A 79 -1.65 -9.84 31.39
CA ASN A 79 -0.25 -9.46 31.18
C ASN A 79 -0.07 -7.93 31.17
N TYR A 80 -0.99 -7.19 30.56
CA TYR A 80 -0.98 -5.73 30.61
C TYR A 80 -1.01 -5.22 32.05
N LYS A 81 -1.86 -5.78 32.92
CA LYS A 81 -1.93 -5.40 34.35
C LYS A 81 -0.59 -5.66 35.03
N ASP A 82 0.01 -6.84 34.84
CA ASP A 82 1.31 -7.16 35.43
C ASP A 82 2.41 -6.20 34.94
N TYR A 83 2.40 -5.81 33.66
CA TYR A 83 3.34 -4.80 33.14
C TYR A 83 3.07 -3.42 33.75
N CYS A 84 1.82 -3.00 33.95
CA CYS A 84 1.52 -1.74 34.64
C CYS A 84 2.09 -1.71 36.07
N ASP A 85 1.90 -2.79 36.81
CA ASP A 85 2.22 -2.85 38.24
C ASP A 85 3.73 -3.04 38.49
N ARG A 86 4.44 -3.75 37.60
CA ARG A 86 5.82 -4.20 37.85
C ARG A 86 6.89 -3.50 36.98
N ASN A 87 6.51 -2.69 35.98
CA ASN A 87 7.52 -2.03 35.16
C ASN A 87 8.20 -0.86 35.89
N THR A 88 9.46 -0.62 35.56
CA THR A 88 10.24 0.48 36.12
C THR A 88 10.65 1.55 35.10
N VAL A 89 10.44 1.28 33.80
CA VAL A 89 10.97 2.05 32.68
C VAL A 89 9.90 2.88 31.96
N LEU A 90 8.63 2.58 32.15
CA LEU A 90 7.51 3.31 31.56
C LEU A 90 6.88 4.25 32.59
N SER A 91 6.54 5.45 32.17
CA SER A 91 5.76 6.43 32.98
C SER A 91 4.26 6.19 32.91
N GLY A 92 3.80 5.47 31.91
CA GLY A 92 2.43 5.03 31.72
C GLY A 92 2.36 3.97 30.63
N LEU A 93 1.42 3.04 30.80
CA LEU A 93 1.12 1.97 29.86
C LEU A 93 -0.40 1.93 29.66
N SER A 94 -0.84 1.77 28.42
CA SER A 94 -2.24 1.72 28.02
C SER A 94 -2.46 0.63 27.01
N VAL A 95 -3.67 0.08 26.99
CA VAL A 95 -4.10 -0.89 25.96
C VAL A 95 -5.23 -0.31 25.12
N TYR A 96 -5.31 -0.83 23.90
CA TYR A 96 -6.43 -0.57 23.01
C TYR A 96 -6.76 -1.80 22.16
N ARG A 97 -8.02 -1.91 21.77
CA ARG A 97 -8.54 -2.96 20.92
C ARG A 97 -9.47 -2.35 19.89
N LEU A 98 -9.24 -2.70 18.62
CA LEU A 98 -10.13 -2.33 17.54
C LEU A 98 -11.45 -3.07 17.67
N VAL A 99 -12.56 -2.34 17.70
CA VAL A 99 -13.91 -2.90 17.82
C VAL A 99 -14.88 -2.26 16.85
N VAL A 100 -15.91 -3.02 16.55
CA VAL A 100 -17.05 -2.58 15.77
C VAL A 100 -18.24 -2.42 16.70
N SER A 101 -19.02 -1.38 16.47
CA SER A 101 -20.27 -1.16 17.20
C SER A 101 -21.33 -0.64 16.25
N SER A 102 -22.58 -0.70 16.67
CA SER A 102 -23.70 -0.02 16.04
C SER A 102 -23.96 1.29 16.78
N LEU A 103 -23.80 2.42 16.10
CA LEU A 103 -24.17 3.74 16.64
C LEU A 103 -25.54 4.14 16.10
N THR A 104 -26.51 4.37 17.01
CA THR A 104 -27.85 4.84 16.65
C THR A 104 -27.93 6.35 16.80
N VAL A 105 -28.17 7.03 15.68
CA VAL A 105 -28.42 8.47 15.61
C VAL A 105 -29.73 8.70 14.88
N ASN A 106 -30.65 9.49 15.45
CA ASN A 106 -31.95 9.81 14.85
C ASN A 106 -32.75 8.56 14.40
N LYS A 107 -32.78 7.53 15.24
CA LYS A 107 -33.44 6.22 14.98
C LYS A 107 -32.82 5.41 13.83
N SER A 108 -31.68 5.81 13.29
CA SER A 108 -30.94 5.05 12.29
C SER A 108 -29.68 4.46 12.91
N SER A 109 -29.58 3.14 12.90
CA SER A 109 -28.39 2.42 13.35
C SER A 109 -27.40 2.28 12.22
N GLN A 110 -26.15 2.66 12.48
CA GLN A 110 -25.05 2.54 11.52
C GLN A 110 -23.85 1.88 12.17
N ARG A 111 -23.21 1.02 11.44
CA ARG A 111 -21.97 0.38 11.86
C ARG A 111 -20.86 1.42 11.95
N VAL A 112 -20.17 1.45 13.09
CA VAL A 112 -19.05 2.35 13.38
C VAL A 112 -17.86 1.55 13.88
N TRP A 113 -16.69 2.08 13.63
CA TRP A 113 -15.43 1.53 14.10
C TRP A 113 -14.88 2.40 15.22
N GLY A 114 -14.27 1.79 16.22
CA GLY A 114 -13.67 2.51 17.32
C GLY A 114 -12.69 1.65 18.11
N TYR A 115 -12.34 2.14 19.28
CA TYR A 115 -11.44 1.46 20.19
C TYR A 115 -12.10 1.22 21.56
N LEU A 116 -11.91 0.00 22.09
CA LEU A 116 -11.89 -0.19 23.53
C LEU A 116 -10.50 0.22 24.02
N VAL A 117 -10.43 1.08 25.04
CA VAL A 117 -9.17 1.63 25.56
C VAL A 117 -9.12 1.57 27.07
N SER A 118 -7.93 1.41 27.66
CA SER A 118 -7.78 1.60 29.10
C SER A 118 -8.06 3.04 29.51
N GLY A 119 -8.55 3.27 30.73
CA GLY A 119 -8.97 4.58 31.20
C GLY A 119 -7.91 5.66 31.13
N ASN A 120 -6.63 5.27 31.21
CA ASN A 120 -5.48 6.18 31.10
C ASN A 120 -4.98 6.41 29.66
N TYR A 121 -5.70 5.93 28.64
CA TYR A 121 -5.25 5.98 27.24
C TYR A 121 -4.89 7.40 26.78
N PHE A 122 -5.77 8.35 27.02
CA PHE A 122 -5.54 9.75 26.63
C PHE A 122 -4.39 10.39 27.42
N ASP A 123 -4.20 10.03 28.67
CA ASP A 123 -3.13 10.53 29.52
C ASP A 123 -1.76 10.01 29.05
N VAL A 124 -1.68 8.70 28.75
CA VAL A 124 -0.45 8.09 28.19
C VAL A 124 -0.07 8.74 26.87
N LEU A 125 -1.04 9.05 26.02
CA LEU A 125 -0.81 9.73 24.75
C LEU A 125 -0.58 11.26 24.92
N GLY A 126 -0.91 11.82 26.10
CA GLY A 126 -0.82 13.25 26.36
C GLY A 126 -1.82 14.07 25.54
N VAL A 127 -2.99 13.50 25.26
CA VAL A 127 -4.06 14.11 24.46
C VAL A 127 -5.18 14.55 25.36
N LYS A 128 -5.61 15.81 25.24
CA LYS A 128 -6.77 16.33 25.96
C LYS A 128 -7.94 16.48 24.99
N PRO A 129 -9.14 16.00 25.36
CA PRO A 129 -10.36 16.29 24.59
C PRO A 129 -10.54 17.79 24.38
N MET A 130 -11.03 18.18 23.20
CA MET A 130 -11.30 19.58 22.89
C MET A 130 -12.62 20.09 23.53
N LEU A 131 -13.56 19.15 23.77
CA LEU A 131 -14.80 19.39 24.50
C LEU A 131 -14.94 18.28 25.55
N GLY A 132 -15.44 18.66 26.75
CA GLY A 132 -15.63 17.71 27.83
C GLY A 132 -14.32 17.25 28.48
N ARG A 133 -14.23 15.96 28.82
CA ARG A 133 -13.11 15.37 29.56
C ARG A 133 -12.71 13.99 29.01
N ALA A 134 -11.54 13.50 29.39
CA ALA A 134 -11.11 12.12 29.24
C ALA A 134 -11.77 11.20 30.28
N PHE A 135 -11.43 9.92 30.25
CA PHE A 135 -11.90 8.94 31.24
C PHE A 135 -11.30 9.22 32.62
N LEU A 136 -12.05 8.88 33.65
CA LEU A 136 -11.59 8.88 35.03
C LEU A 136 -11.08 7.48 35.41
N PRO A 137 -10.16 7.37 36.38
CA PRO A 137 -9.63 6.06 36.78
C PRO A 137 -10.71 5.07 37.24
N GLU A 138 -11.76 5.53 37.92
CA GLU A 138 -12.88 4.72 38.37
C GLU A 138 -13.75 4.17 37.23
N GLU A 139 -13.75 4.83 36.07
CA GLU A 139 -14.55 4.42 34.91
C GLU A 139 -13.96 3.19 34.18
N ASP A 140 -12.75 2.75 34.55
CA ASP A 140 -12.05 1.61 33.95
C ASP A 140 -11.61 0.58 35.02
N GLN A 141 -12.33 0.43 36.12
CA GLN A 141 -12.01 -0.53 37.19
C GLN A 141 -12.97 -1.71 37.23
N THR A 142 -14.25 -1.44 37.11
CA THR A 142 -15.31 -2.45 37.25
C THR A 142 -15.93 -2.78 35.89
N PRO A 143 -15.97 -4.08 35.51
CA PRO A 143 -16.60 -4.46 34.24
C PRO A 143 -18.06 -3.99 34.15
N ASP A 144 -18.42 -3.46 32.95
CA ASP A 144 -19.76 -3.03 32.53
C ASP A 144 -20.47 -2.01 33.45
N SER A 145 -19.70 -1.26 34.28
CA SER A 145 -20.29 -0.35 35.28
C SER A 145 -20.42 1.10 34.77
N HIS A 146 -19.58 1.54 33.85
CA HIS A 146 -19.52 2.96 33.44
C HIS A 146 -19.68 3.12 31.92
N PRO A 147 -20.93 3.16 31.40
CA PRO A 147 -21.20 3.32 29.99
C PRO A 147 -20.95 4.77 29.53
N VAL A 148 -19.68 5.12 29.37
CA VAL A 148 -19.23 6.43 28.90
C VAL A 148 -18.44 6.28 27.59
N ALA A 149 -18.44 7.34 26.77
CA ALA A 149 -17.72 7.33 25.50
C ALA A 149 -17.09 8.71 25.21
N VAL A 150 -15.90 8.69 24.64
CA VAL A 150 -15.29 9.83 23.97
C VAL A 150 -15.45 9.60 22.47
N ILE A 151 -16.02 10.57 21.75
CA ILE A 151 -16.19 10.47 20.29
C ILE A 151 -15.09 11.25 19.57
N SER A 152 -14.76 10.80 18.35
CA SER A 152 -13.75 11.51 17.56
C SER A 152 -14.29 12.84 17.00
N TYR A 153 -13.40 13.78 16.69
CA TYR A 153 -13.74 15.03 16.01
C TYR A 153 -14.49 14.76 14.70
N ASN A 154 -14.06 13.77 13.92
CA ASN A 154 -14.70 13.43 12.65
C ASN A 154 -16.12 12.86 12.84
N CYS A 155 -16.32 12.00 13.85
CA CYS A 155 -17.64 11.49 14.22
C CYS A 155 -18.56 12.63 14.65
N TRP A 156 -18.08 13.52 15.53
CA TRP A 156 -18.81 14.69 16.00
C TRP A 156 -19.28 15.58 14.86
N GLN A 157 -18.40 15.88 13.89
CA GLN A 157 -18.76 16.71 12.73
C GLN A 157 -19.73 15.99 11.78
N ARG A 158 -19.44 14.74 11.43
CA ARG A 158 -20.22 14.02 10.41
C ARG A 158 -21.61 13.59 10.87
N ARG A 159 -21.73 13.16 12.15
CA ARG A 159 -22.95 12.54 12.67
C ARG A 159 -23.77 13.44 13.56
N PHE A 160 -23.14 14.40 14.22
CA PHE A 160 -23.76 15.30 15.18
C PHE A 160 -23.70 16.77 14.75
N GLY A 161 -23.26 17.05 13.52
CA GLY A 161 -23.24 18.41 12.95
C GLY A 161 -22.34 19.41 13.68
N GLY A 162 -21.42 18.94 14.53
CA GLY A 162 -20.55 19.81 15.33
C GLY A 162 -21.26 20.47 16.51
N ASP A 163 -22.39 19.93 17.00
CA ASP A 163 -23.16 20.48 18.15
C ASP A 163 -22.33 20.40 19.45
N PRO A 164 -21.94 21.52 20.04
CA PRO A 164 -21.19 21.54 21.31
C PRO A 164 -21.94 20.91 22.49
N ALA A 165 -23.27 20.88 22.42
CA ALA A 165 -24.12 20.31 23.45
C ALA A 165 -24.14 18.78 23.46
N ILE A 166 -23.30 18.11 22.65
CA ILE A 166 -23.20 16.64 22.61
C ILE A 166 -22.63 16.08 23.92
N VAL A 167 -21.76 16.83 24.62
CA VAL A 167 -21.18 16.39 25.89
C VAL A 167 -22.28 16.35 26.95
N GLY A 168 -22.39 15.22 27.64
CA GLY A 168 -23.46 14.92 28.60
C GLY A 168 -24.71 14.28 27.96
N LYS A 169 -24.83 14.24 26.61
CA LYS A 169 -25.94 13.56 25.95
C LYS A 169 -25.71 12.04 25.89
N THR A 170 -26.81 11.31 25.93
CA THR A 170 -26.81 9.85 25.76
C THR A 170 -26.94 9.50 24.29
N VAL A 171 -26.05 8.63 23.80
CA VAL A 171 -26.09 7.97 22.49
C VAL A 171 -26.19 6.47 22.70
N GLN A 172 -26.64 5.71 21.69
CA GLN A 172 -26.74 4.27 21.81
C GLN A 172 -25.63 3.60 21.01
N PHE A 173 -24.78 2.82 21.71
CA PHE A 173 -23.88 1.85 21.10
C PHE A 173 -24.38 0.45 21.38
N ASN A 174 -24.52 -0.39 20.33
CA ASN A 174 -25.08 -1.75 20.42
C ASN A 174 -26.43 -1.78 21.17
N SER A 175 -27.32 -0.82 20.90
CA SER A 175 -28.62 -0.64 21.56
C SER A 175 -28.51 -0.40 23.08
N ARG A 176 -27.30 -0.08 23.60
CA ARG A 176 -27.05 0.28 25.00
C ARG A 176 -26.77 1.78 25.11
N PRO A 177 -27.30 2.44 26.16
CA PRO A 177 -27.06 3.88 26.36
C PRO A 177 -25.64 4.14 26.86
N PHE A 178 -24.94 5.07 26.23
CA PHE A 178 -23.64 5.59 26.65
C PHE A 178 -23.69 7.12 26.73
N THR A 179 -23.09 7.67 27.76
CA THR A 179 -22.96 9.12 27.91
C THR A 179 -21.70 9.61 27.19
N VAL A 180 -21.85 10.55 26.26
CA VAL A 180 -20.72 11.21 25.62
C VAL A 180 -20.07 12.17 26.61
N ILE A 181 -18.84 11.87 27.06
CA ILE A 181 -18.12 12.67 28.06
C ILE A 181 -17.10 13.63 27.45
N GLY A 182 -16.71 13.40 26.17
CA GLY A 182 -15.74 14.25 25.51
C GLY A 182 -15.68 14.06 24.00
N VAL A 183 -15.01 15.01 23.34
CA VAL A 183 -14.71 14.98 21.90
C VAL A 183 -13.21 15.14 21.72
N THR A 184 -12.57 14.29 20.92
CA THR A 184 -11.12 14.37 20.67
C THR A 184 -10.76 15.63 19.86
N PRO A 185 -9.51 16.11 19.96
CA PRO A 185 -9.06 17.25 19.17
C PRO A 185 -9.02 16.90 17.68
N LYS A 186 -9.15 17.94 16.84
CA LYS A 186 -9.06 17.79 15.38
C LYS A 186 -7.70 17.18 14.97
N GLY A 187 -7.74 16.16 14.15
CA GLY A 187 -6.54 15.46 13.63
C GLY A 187 -6.03 14.33 14.52
N PHE A 188 -6.60 14.10 15.70
CA PHE A 188 -6.31 12.92 16.49
C PHE A 188 -7.16 11.74 16.00
N ILE A 189 -6.48 10.69 15.58
CA ILE A 189 -7.07 9.45 15.06
C ILE A 189 -6.64 8.21 15.87
N GLY A 190 -6.07 8.41 17.06
CA GLY A 190 -5.50 7.32 17.86
C GLY A 190 -4.03 7.06 17.55
N THR A 191 -3.60 5.84 17.79
CA THR A 191 -2.21 5.39 17.59
C THR A 191 -1.95 4.80 16.20
N GLU A 192 -3.01 4.49 15.43
CA GLU A 192 -2.89 3.85 14.12
C GLU A 192 -3.06 4.87 12.98
N VAL A 193 -2.07 4.91 12.10
CA VAL A 193 -2.13 5.78 10.91
C VAL A 193 -3.19 5.24 9.92
N ALA A 194 -3.87 6.16 9.28
CA ALA A 194 -4.92 5.89 8.28
C ALA A 194 -6.23 5.27 8.80
N TYR A 195 -6.34 4.92 10.06
CA TYR A 195 -7.59 4.48 10.67
C TYR A 195 -8.35 5.67 11.27
N ASP A 196 -9.66 5.77 11.05
CA ASP A 196 -10.51 6.87 11.54
C ASP A 196 -11.53 6.33 12.56
N PRO A 197 -11.13 6.18 13.84
CA PRO A 197 -12.05 5.70 14.87
C PRO A 197 -13.14 6.74 15.10
N GLU A 198 -14.39 6.28 15.27
CA GLU A 198 -15.51 7.15 15.60
C GLU A 198 -15.76 7.25 17.11
N MET A 199 -15.33 6.23 17.88
CA MET A 199 -15.55 6.16 19.32
C MET A 199 -14.34 5.59 20.05
N PHE A 200 -14.22 6.00 21.32
CA PHE A 200 -13.33 5.43 22.33
C PHE A 200 -14.19 5.08 23.54
N ILE A 201 -14.12 3.85 24.02
CA ILE A 201 -14.94 3.32 25.13
C ILE A 201 -14.00 2.63 26.11
N PRO A 202 -14.22 2.70 27.45
CA PRO A 202 -13.38 2.00 28.40
C PRO A 202 -13.31 0.51 28.15
N VAL A 203 -12.11 -0.10 28.30
CA VAL A 203 -11.91 -1.54 28.07
C VAL A 203 -12.78 -2.40 28.99
N MET A 204 -13.14 -1.90 30.15
CA MET A 204 -14.07 -2.57 31.06
C MET A 204 -15.48 -2.73 30.49
N MET A 205 -15.87 -1.96 29.47
CA MET A 205 -17.15 -2.14 28.77
C MET A 205 -17.09 -3.25 27.67
N ALA A 206 -16.06 -4.11 27.72
CA ALA A 206 -15.83 -5.12 26.70
C ALA A 206 -17.01 -6.07 26.52
N LYS A 207 -17.63 -6.57 27.58
CA LYS A 207 -18.78 -7.50 27.50
C LYS A 207 -20.03 -6.82 26.92
N THR A 208 -20.18 -5.49 27.11
CA THR A 208 -21.28 -4.72 26.52
C THR A 208 -21.07 -4.49 25.03
N ILE A 209 -19.83 -4.24 24.59
CA ILE A 209 -19.51 -3.99 23.17
C ILE A 209 -19.32 -5.30 22.40
N GLU A 210 -18.73 -6.31 23.01
CA GLU A 210 -18.50 -7.66 22.47
C GLU A 210 -19.19 -8.70 23.37
N PRO A 211 -20.52 -8.90 23.26
CA PRO A 211 -21.26 -9.84 24.11
C PRO A 211 -20.68 -11.25 24.04
N GLY A 212 -20.52 -11.88 25.21
CA GLY A 212 -19.91 -13.21 25.32
C GLY A 212 -18.38 -13.21 25.39
N SER A 213 -17.72 -12.05 25.31
CA SER A 213 -16.26 -11.95 25.44
C SER A 213 -15.81 -12.34 26.85
N THR A 214 -14.74 -13.16 26.92
CA THR A 214 -14.12 -13.63 28.17
C THR A 214 -12.62 -13.31 28.26
N TRP A 215 -12.12 -12.55 27.33
CA TRP A 215 -10.69 -12.30 27.18
C TRP A 215 -10.08 -11.40 28.28
N LEU A 216 -10.89 -10.61 28.98
CA LEU A 216 -10.40 -9.83 30.13
C LEU A 216 -9.77 -10.67 31.23
N ASP A 217 -10.28 -11.88 31.42
CA ASP A 217 -9.88 -12.77 32.50
C ASP A 217 -8.86 -13.84 32.05
N LYS A 218 -8.59 -13.95 30.73
CA LYS A 218 -7.77 -14.99 30.13
C LYS A 218 -6.37 -14.49 29.75
N ARG A 219 -5.34 -15.09 30.36
CA ARG A 219 -3.94 -14.75 30.11
C ARG A 219 -3.42 -15.21 28.76
N ASP A 220 -3.98 -16.25 28.20
CA ASP A 220 -3.67 -16.80 26.87
C ASP A 220 -4.39 -16.07 25.71
N SER A 221 -5.26 -15.13 26.03
CA SER A 221 -6.04 -14.37 25.04
C SER A 221 -5.31 -13.07 24.61
N ASN A 222 -4.36 -13.21 23.70
CA ASN A 222 -3.51 -12.14 23.22
C ASN A 222 -4.20 -11.33 22.10
N ASN A 223 -4.96 -10.29 22.46
CA ASN A 223 -5.79 -9.52 21.51
C ASN A 223 -5.81 -8.00 21.74
N LEU A 224 -4.92 -7.50 22.60
CA LEU A 224 -4.79 -6.08 22.93
C LEU A 224 -3.49 -5.50 22.39
N PHE A 225 -3.59 -4.43 21.65
CA PHE A 225 -2.47 -3.55 21.36
C PHE A 225 -2.07 -2.81 22.64
N THR A 226 -0.78 -2.58 22.82
CA THR A 226 -0.27 -1.99 24.06
C THR A 226 0.71 -0.89 23.74
N VAL A 227 0.41 0.34 24.18
CA VAL A 227 1.25 1.52 23.99
C VAL A 227 1.72 2.05 25.34
N GLY A 228 3.04 2.28 25.44
CA GLY A 228 3.67 2.80 26.64
C GLY A 228 4.41 4.12 26.36
N ARG A 229 4.56 4.93 27.42
CA ARG A 229 5.41 6.12 27.39
C ARG A 229 6.66 5.87 28.22
N LEU A 230 7.83 6.04 27.63
CA LEU A 230 9.11 5.95 28.32
C LEU A 230 9.23 7.02 29.42
N LYS A 231 9.86 6.68 30.54
CA LYS A 231 10.25 7.66 31.55
C LYS A 231 11.33 8.61 30.97
N PRO A 232 11.39 9.87 31.43
CA PRO A 232 12.46 10.77 31.01
C PRO A 232 13.86 10.18 31.25
N GLY A 233 14.71 10.24 30.22
CA GLY A 233 16.07 9.71 30.28
C GLY A 233 16.21 8.20 30.01
N VAL A 234 15.12 7.44 29.88
CA VAL A 234 15.18 6.02 29.52
C VAL A 234 15.24 5.87 28.00
N SER A 235 16.27 5.20 27.51
CA SER A 235 16.42 4.88 26.09
C SER A 235 15.56 3.66 25.69
N PHE A 236 15.25 3.56 24.39
CA PHE A 236 14.53 2.43 23.83
C PHE A 236 15.21 1.07 24.16
N ALA A 237 16.55 1.01 24.04
CA ALA A 237 17.31 -0.21 24.34
C ALA A 237 17.24 -0.61 25.82
N GLN A 238 17.32 0.36 26.74
CA GLN A 238 17.16 0.10 28.17
C GLN A 238 15.75 -0.41 28.50
N ALA A 239 14.71 0.18 27.88
CA ALA A 239 13.34 -0.27 28.06
C ALA A 239 13.13 -1.68 27.51
N GLN A 240 13.71 -2.01 26.35
CA GLN A 240 13.65 -3.36 25.77
C GLN A 240 14.19 -4.41 26.75
N VAL A 241 15.41 -4.22 27.25
CA VAL A 241 16.07 -5.17 28.19
C VAL A 241 15.28 -5.31 29.51
N ALA A 242 14.79 -4.18 30.05
CA ALA A 242 14.02 -4.21 31.30
C ALA A 242 12.68 -4.96 31.16
N LEU A 243 11.99 -4.76 30.02
CA LEU A 243 10.72 -5.44 29.77
C LEU A 243 10.93 -6.92 29.39
N GLU A 244 12.00 -7.28 28.68
CA GLU A 244 12.38 -8.67 28.47
C GLU A 244 12.62 -9.41 29.79
N THR A 245 13.35 -8.78 30.72
CA THR A 245 13.60 -9.33 32.06
C THR A 245 12.30 -9.52 32.83
N LEU A 246 11.40 -8.55 32.77
CA LEU A 246 10.07 -8.65 33.40
C LEU A 246 9.24 -9.77 32.77
N THR A 247 9.23 -9.89 31.44
CA THR A 247 8.49 -10.92 30.71
C THR A 247 9.02 -12.31 31.07
N ALA A 248 10.34 -12.49 31.15
CA ALA A 248 10.95 -13.74 31.58
C ALA A 248 10.54 -14.15 33.03
N LYS A 249 10.39 -13.14 33.91
CA LYS A 249 9.88 -13.37 35.25
C LYS A 249 8.40 -13.77 35.27
N LEU A 250 7.58 -13.09 34.43
CA LEU A 250 6.16 -13.47 34.30
C LEU A 250 5.98 -14.88 33.72
N ALA A 251 6.92 -15.38 32.91
CA ALA A 251 6.92 -16.75 32.41
C ALA A 251 7.25 -17.77 33.52
N GLN A 252 7.95 -17.37 34.58
CA GLN A 252 8.16 -18.21 35.77
C GLN A 252 6.94 -18.22 36.70
N ASP A 253 6.26 -17.08 36.84
CA ASP A 253 5.08 -16.91 37.69
C ASP A 253 3.83 -17.59 37.08
N TYR A 254 3.71 -17.62 35.74
CA TYR A 254 2.52 -18.03 34.99
C TYR A 254 2.86 -19.00 33.85
N PRO A 255 2.42 -20.27 33.94
CA PRO A 255 2.70 -21.27 32.90
C PRO A 255 2.22 -20.89 31.49
N GLU A 256 1.15 -20.10 31.39
CA GLU A 256 0.59 -19.62 30.12
C GLU A 256 1.58 -18.72 29.35
N ASN A 257 2.50 -18.07 30.06
CA ASN A 257 3.51 -17.19 29.49
C ASN A 257 4.81 -17.91 29.08
N VAL A 258 4.92 -19.21 29.29
CA VAL A 258 6.11 -19.97 28.88
C VAL A 258 6.30 -19.89 27.38
N GLY A 259 7.48 -19.40 26.92
CA GLY A 259 7.78 -19.19 25.53
C GLY A 259 7.25 -17.86 24.96
N PHE A 260 6.61 -17.02 25.80
CA PHE A 260 6.19 -15.68 25.41
C PHE A 260 7.32 -14.68 25.70
N GLY A 261 7.74 -13.95 24.69
CA GLY A 261 8.72 -12.88 24.78
C GLY A 261 8.08 -11.52 24.53
N ILE A 262 8.89 -10.45 24.55
CA ILE A 262 8.44 -9.09 24.27
C ILE A 262 9.40 -8.37 23.34
N ARG A 263 8.86 -7.58 22.44
CA ARG A 263 9.62 -6.67 21.55
C ARG A 263 8.96 -5.30 21.54
N LEU A 264 9.78 -4.28 21.64
CA LEU A 264 9.29 -2.91 21.49
C LEU A 264 9.29 -2.51 20.01
N GLY A 265 8.29 -1.72 19.63
CA GLY A 265 8.13 -1.10 18.32
C GLY A 265 7.77 0.37 18.43
N LYS A 266 7.72 1.05 17.30
CA LYS A 266 7.16 2.41 17.22
C LYS A 266 5.67 2.30 16.90
N PRO A 267 4.80 3.04 17.59
CA PRO A 267 3.37 3.05 17.26
C PRO A 267 3.12 3.67 15.90
N GLY A 268 2.04 3.26 15.23
CA GLY A 268 1.57 3.89 13.99
C GLY A 268 1.12 2.96 12.88
N LEU A 269 1.57 1.71 12.82
CA LEU A 269 1.27 0.79 11.71
C LEU A 269 0.83 -0.59 12.22
N PHE A 270 -0.28 -0.66 12.92
CA PHE A 270 -0.93 -1.87 13.45
C PHE A 270 0.02 -2.97 13.93
N ILE A 271 0.53 -3.77 13.01
CA ILE A 271 1.36 -4.94 13.28
C ILE A 271 2.62 -4.90 12.42
N PRO A 272 3.73 -5.49 12.92
CA PRO A 272 5.02 -5.47 12.22
C PRO A 272 4.97 -5.96 10.77
N ASP A 273 4.16 -6.96 10.46
CA ASP A 273 4.03 -7.50 9.09
C ASP A 273 3.40 -6.51 8.12
N ILE A 274 2.39 -5.75 8.58
CA ILE A 274 1.80 -4.66 7.80
C ILE A 274 2.84 -3.55 7.62
N ALA A 275 3.53 -3.16 8.69
CA ALA A 275 4.59 -2.16 8.65
C ALA A 275 5.67 -2.53 7.63
N ASN A 276 6.20 -3.76 7.68
CA ASN A 276 7.20 -4.25 6.75
C ASN A 276 6.71 -4.23 5.29
N SER A 277 5.46 -4.63 5.06
CA SER A 277 4.84 -4.59 3.74
C SER A 277 4.69 -3.17 3.21
N VAL A 278 4.30 -2.22 4.06
CA VAL A 278 4.19 -0.79 3.72
C VAL A 278 5.56 -0.19 3.45
N PHE A 279 6.59 -0.49 4.25
CA PHE A 279 7.96 -0.05 4.00
C PHE A 279 8.51 -0.59 2.67
N ALA A 280 8.31 -1.87 2.39
CA ALA A 280 8.72 -2.47 1.13
C ALA A 280 8.01 -1.83 -0.08
N PHE A 281 6.70 -1.65 0.01
CA PHE A 281 5.90 -1.03 -1.05
C PHE A 281 6.29 0.43 -1.31
N THR A 282 6.40 1.24 -0.26
CA THR A 282 6.81 2.65 -0.38
C THR A 282 8.25 2.78 -0.85
N GLY A 283 9.14 1.87 -0.45
CA GLY A 283 10.52 1.78 -0.93
C GLY A 283 10.59 1.52 -2.44
N VAL A 284 9.80 0.57 -2.94
CA VAL A 284 9.70 0.29 -4.38
C VAL A 284 9.14 1.50 -5.14
N LEU A 285 8.08 2.13 -4.63
CA LEU A 285 7.52 3.34 -5.24
C LEU A 285 8.54 4.47 -5.29
N ALA A 286 9.30 4.70 -4.21
CA ALA A 286 10.34 5.72 -4.15
C ALA A 286 11.48 5.43 -5.14
N ALA A 287 11.91 4.16 -5.26
CA ALA A 287 12.93 3.76 -6.23
C ALA A 287 12.46 3.99 -7.67
N VAL A 288 11.23 3.59 -8.01
CA VAL A 288 10.64 3.79 -9.33
C VAL A 288 10.44 5.29 -9.61
N GLY A 289 9.94 6.07 -8.65
CA GLY A 289 9.84 7.52 -8.76
C GLY A 289 11.20 8.19 -9.01
N GLY A 290 12.23 7.76 -8.29
CA GLY A 290 13.61 8.20 -8.50
C GLY A 290 14.14 7.90 -9.92
N LEU A 291 13.82 6.71 -10.46
CA LEU A 291 14.16 6.37 -11.86
C LEU A 291 13.42 7.26 -12.87
N VAL A 292 12.14 7.56 -12.64
CA VAL A 292 11.37 8.51 -13.50
C VAL A 292 11.97 9.91 -13.43
N LEU A 293 12.38 10.37 -12.24
CA LEU A 293 13.05 11.65 -12.09
C LEU A 293 14.41 11.65 -12.79
N LEU A 294 15.19 10.60 -12.64
CA LEU A 294 16.47 10.46 -13.35
C LEU A 294 16.27 10.50 -14.87
N LEU A 295 15.22 9.84 -15.35
CA LEU A 295 14.84 9.89 -16.77
C LEU A 295 14.48 11.32 -17.22
N ALA A 296 13.69 12.05 -16.44
CA ALA A 296 13.36 13.46 -16.70
C ALA A 296 14.61 14.35 -16.71
N CYS A 297 15.54 14.10 -15.79
CA CYS A 297 16.82 14.81 -15.71
C CYS A 297 17.75 14.52 -16.90
N VAL A 298 17.81 13.26 -17.34
CA VAL A 298 18.54 12.85 -18.56
C VAL A 298 17.96 13.53 -19.80
N ASN A 299 16.63 13.64 -19.88
CA ASN A 299 15.95 14.35 -20.95
C ASN A 299 16.31 15.85 -20.93
N LEU A 300 16.25 16.49 -19.77
CA LEU A 300 16.64 17.90 -19.62
C LEU A 300 18.10 18.10 -20.02
N ALA A 301 19.03 17.28 -19.54
CA ALA A 301 20.45 17.36 -19.91
C ALA A 301 20.67 17.18 -21.40
N SER A 302 19.96 16.23 -22.03
CA SER A 302 20.03 16.00 -23.48
C SER A 302 19.53 17.20 -24.28
N LEU A 303 18.42 17.81 -23.86
CA LEU A 303 17.84 19.01 -24.47
C LEU A 303 18.76 20.23 -24.29
N LEU A 304 19.37 20.40 -23.11
CA LEU A 304 20.33 21.51 -22.86
C LEU A 304 21.61 21.34 -23.66
N LEU A 305 22.15 20.13 -23.83
CA LEU A 305 23.31 19.87 -24.67
C LEU A 305 23.02 20.13 -26.14
N ALA A 306 21.84 19.78 -26.63
CA ALA A 306 21.37 20.05 -27.95
C ALA A 306 21.38 21.57 -28.21
N ARG A 307 20.78 22.35 -27.34
CA ARG A 307 20.68 23.81 -27.41
C ARG A 307 22.05 24.49 -27.29
N ALA A 308 22.95 23.98 -26.46
CA ALA A 308 24.29 24.52 -26.32
C ALA A 308 25.10 24.43 -27.61
N THR A 309 24.79 23.48 -28.49
CA THR A 309 25.44 23.33 -29.81
C THR A 309 24.96 24.38 -30.76
N GLU A 310 23.69 24.75 -30.78
CA GLU A 310 23.13 25.84 -31.59
C GLU A 310 23.73 27.20 -31.21
N ARG A 311 23.99 27.42 -29.94
CA ARG A 311 24.54 28.68 -29.40
C ARG A 311 26.07 28.76 -29.37
N ARG A 312 26.75 27.80 -29.99
CA ARG A 312 28.22 27.71 -29.90
C ARG A 312 28.90 28.97 -30.42
N ARG A 313 28.43 29.53 -31.54
CA ARG A 313 28.97 30.74 -32.15
C ARG A 313 28.73 31.97 -31.25
N GLU A 314 27.53 32.12 -30.70
CA GLU A 314 27.17 33.15 -29.72
C GLU A 314 28.06 33.12 -28.46
N ILE A 315 28.26 31.92 -27.90
CA ILE A 315 29.11 31.72 -26.70
C ILE A 315 30.58 32.01 -27.02
N ALA A 316 31.06 31.61 -28.19
CA ALA A 316 32.43 31.88 -28.63
C ALA A 316 32.68 33.40 -28.84
N VAL A 317 31.74 34.13 -29.48
CA VAL A 317 31.81 35.58 -29.62
C VAL A 317 31.84 36.27 -28.26
N ARG A 318 30.97 35.88 -27.33
CA ARG A 318 30.96 36.47 -25.98
C ARG A 318 32.28 36.27 -25.24
N LEU A 319 32.87 35.07 -25.35
CA LEU A 319 34.20 34.80 -24.76
C LEU A 319 35.30 35.60 -25.43
N ALA A 320 35.22 35.79 -26.74
CA ALA A 320 36.20 36.61 -27.50
C ALA A 320 36.14 38.10 -27.11
N ILE A 321 34.97 38.62 -26.74
CA ILE A 321 34.71 39.97 -26.27
C ILE A 321 35.03 40.13 -24.75
N GLY A 322 35.55 39.07 -24.06
CA GLY A 322 36.02 39.15 -22.71
C GLY A 322 35.03 38.66 -21.60
N ALA A 323 33.92 38.00 -21.94
CA ALA A 323 33.05 37.45 -20.95
C ALA A 323 33.75 36.30 -20.15
N SER A 324 33.68 36.35 -18.83
CA SER A 324 34.25 35.28 -17.98
C SER A 324 33.47 33.97 -18.06
N ARG A 325 34.19 32.82 -17.95
CA ARG A 325 33.54 31.50 -17.96
C ARG A 325 32.57 31.34 -16.81
N GLN A 326 32.85 31.86 -15.64
CA GLN A 326 31.98 31.79 -14.46
C GLN A 326 30.62 32.49 -14.74
N ARG A 327 30.64 33.62 -15.44
CA ARG A 327 29.42 34.34 -15.83
C ARG A 327 28.55 33.51 -16.78
N LEU A 328 29.17 32.83 -17.76
CA LEU A 328 28.44 31.96 -18.69
C LEU A 328 27.86 30.72 -18.00
N VAL A 329 28.65 30.08 -17.13
CA VAL A 329 28.16 28.92 -16.34
C VAL A 329 26.99 29.36 -15.46
N ARG A 330 27.12 30.47 -14.73
CA ARG A 330 26.04 31.00 -13.89
C ARG A 330 24.78 31.30 -14.71
N GLN A 331 24.90 31.91 -15.85
CA GLN A 331 23.78 32.20 -16.74
C GLN A 331 23.06 30.91 -17.19
N LEU A 332 23.82 29.89 -17.65
CA LEU A 332 23.24 28.59 -18.05
C LEU A 332 22.59 27.86 -16.91
N LEU A 333 23.17 27.91 -15.71
CA LEU A 333 22.55 27.35 -14.48
C LEU A 333 21.27 28.10 -14.12
N THR A 334 21.24 29.42 -14.26
CA THR A 334 20.02 30.21 -13.99
C THR A 334 18.89 29.87 -14.98
N GLU A 335 19.19 29.69 -16.29
CA GLU A 335 18.21 29.24 -17.28
C GLU A 335 17.64 27.86 -16.90
N SER A 336 18.50 26.92 -16.52
CA SER A 336 18.10 25.55 -16.10
C SER A 336 17.30 25.54 -14.80
N LEU A 337 17.68 26.39 -13.86
CA LEU A 337 16.97 26.55 -12.59
C LEU A 337 15.56 27.13 -12.82
N LEU A 338 15.41 28.07 -13.73
CA LEU A 338 14.09 28.59 -14.12
C LEU A 338 13.20 27.48 -14.70
N ILE A 339 13.75 26.62 -15.56
CA ILE A 339 13.02 25.47 -16.12
C ILE A 339 12.61 24.50 -15.04
N SER A 340 13.54 24.12 -14.15
CA SER A 340 13.26 23.14 -13.11
C SER A 340 12.32 23.68 -12.03
N LEU A 341 12.40 24.96 -11.65
CA LEU A 341 11.44 25.60 -10.75
C LEU A 341 10.04 25.73 -11.38
N SER A 342 9.96 26.10 -12.65
CA SER A 342 8.68 26.12 -13.39
C SER A 342 8.10 24.71 -13.51
N GLY A 343 8.94 23.73 -13.81
CA GLY A 343 8.57 22.31 -13.80
C GLY A 343 8.16 21.81 -12.42
N GLY A 344 8.86 22.24 -11.37
CA GLY A 344 8.50 21.95 -9.99
C GLY A 344 7.15 22.51 -9.57
N ALA A 345 6.88 23.78 -9.92
CA ALA A 345 5.58 24.39 -9.68
C ALA A 345 4.45 23.64 -10.39
N ALA A 346 4.61 23.35 -11.68
CA ALA A 346 3.66 22.52 -12.43
C ALA A 346 3.55 21.10 -11.85
N GLY A 347 4.66 20.53 -11.37
CA GLY A 347 4.72 19.24 -10.69
C GLY A 347 3.94 19.21 -9.38
N VAL A 348 3.97 20.27 -8.59
CA VAL A 348 3.15 20.39 -7.36
C VAL A 348 1.65 20.36 -7.71
N PHE A 349 1.21 21.07 -8.76
CA PHE A 349 -0.18 20.99 -9.22
C PHE A 349 -0.55 19.60 -9.70
N LEU A 350 0.35 18.92 -10.42
CA LEU A 350 0.14 17.54 -10.84
C LEU A 350 0.05 16.59 -9.63
N ALA A 351 0.93 16.73 -8.65
CA ALA A 351 0.90 15.97 -7.41
C ALA A 351 -0.41 16.19 -6.64
N ALA A 352 -0.89 17.42 -6.54
CA ALA A 352 -2.17 17.73 -5.90
C ALA A 352 -3.35 17.07 -6.63
N ALA A 353 -3.34 17.02 -7.96
CA ALA A 353 -4.35 16.33 -8.76
C ALA A 353 -4.30 14.81 -8.55
N ILE A 354 -3.10 14.20 -8.55
CA ILE A 354 -2.90 12.77 -8.26
C ILE A 354 -3.39 12.45 -6.85
N ASN A 355 -2.98 13.22 -5.85
CA ASN A 355 -3.37 13.03 -4.45
C ASN A 355 -4.89 13.15 -4.26
N SER A 356 -5.55 14.06 -5.01
CA SER A 356 -7.01 14.19 -5.00
C SER A 356 -7.70 12.96 -5.60
N ALA A 357 -7.16 12.42 -6.70
CA ALA A 357 -7.67 11.19 -7.31
C ALA A 357 -7.50 9.97 -6.37
N VAL A 358 -6.34 9.86 -5.71
CA VAL A 358 -6.06 8.77 -4.74
C VAL A 358 -7.01 8.84 -3.54
N ARG A 359 -7.31 10.05 -3.02
CA ARG A 359 -8.31 10.23 -1.93
C ARG A 359 -9.71 9.77 -2.32
N GLY A 360 -10.05 9.81 -3.60
CA GLY A 360 -11.33 9.32 -4.13
C GLY A 360 -11.45 7.78 -4.20
N ILE A 361 -10.34 7.06 -4.05
CA ILE A 361 -10.34 5.59 -4.10
C ILE A 361 -10.90 5.05 -2.78
N ARG A 362 -12.05 4.38 -2.88
CA ARG A 362 -12.63 3.66 -1.76
C ARG A 362 -12.02 2.27 -1.66
N LEU A 363 -11.55 1.91 -0.47
CA LEU A 363 -11.14 0.54 -0.23
C LEU A 363 -12.36 -0.39 -0.34
N PRO A 364 -12.19 -1.59 -0.89
CA PRO A 364 -13.26 -2.58 -0.95
C PRO A 364 -13.45 -3.27 0.42
N SER A 365 -13.21 -2.56 1.52
CA SER A 365 -13.38 -3.00 2.91
C SER A 365 -14.37 -2.10 3.63
N ASP A 366 -14.99 -2.61 4.69
CA ASP A 366 -15.91 -1.83 5.52
C ASP A 366 -15.16 -0.89 6.50
N ILE A 367 -13.82 -0.98 6.53
CA ILE A 367 -12.97 -0.12 7.36
C ILE A 367 -12.77 1.21 6.64
N THR A 368 -13.11 2.29 7.32
CA THR A 368 -12.86 3.64 6.80
C THR A 368 -11.39 3.99 7.01
N LEU A 369 -10.59 3.84 5.94
CA LEU A 369 -9.22 4.34 5.95
C LEU A 369 -9.20 5.77 5.37
N LEU A 370 -8.56 6.68 6.09
CA LEU A 370 -8.36 8.06 5.67
C LEU A 370 -6.87 8.32 5.43
N PHE A 371 -6.48 8.40 4.17
CA PHE A 371 -5.16 8.90 3.81
C PHE A 371 -5.21 10.41 3.62
N ASP A 372 -4.73 11.15 4.62
CA ASP A 372 -4.68 12.62 4.59
C ASP A 372 -3.50 13.12 3.75
N LEU A 373 -3.57 12.91 2.43
CA LEU A 373 -2.56 13.32 1.46
C LEU A 373 -2.64 14.84 1.19
N ARG A 374 -2.35 15.66 2.22
CA ARG A 374 -2.31 17.13 2.07
C ARG A 374 -0.98 17.59 1.51
N THR A 375 -1.05 18.61 0.66
CA THR A 375 0.14 19.33 0.22
C THR A 375 0.48 20.38 1.29
N ASP A 376 1.27 20.01 2.27
CA ASP A 376 1.73 20.88 3.35
C ASP A 376 3.13 21.47 3.06
N TRP A 377 3.68 22.24 4.02
CA TRP A 377 4.97 22.88 3.86
C TRP A 377 6.14 21.88 3.66
N ARG A 378 6.04 20.65 4.17
CA ARG A 378 7.05 19.58 4.00
C ARG A 378 7.08 19.10 2.55
N VAL A 379 5.90 18.86 1.99
CA VAL A 379 5.73 18.47 0.59
C VAL A 379 6.22 19.57 -0.35
N LEU A 380 5.88 20.84 -0.05
CA LEU A 380 6.35 22.00 -0.82
C LEU A 380 7.86 22.18 -0.68
N GLY A 381 8.42 22.03 0.52
CA GLY A 381 9.85 22.06 0.78
C GLY A 381 10.60 20.97 0.03
N PHE A 382 10.08 19.74 0.03
CA PHE A 382 10.63 18.63 -0.74
C PHE A 382 10.63 18.92 -2.25
N ALA A 383 9.49 19.37 -2.82
CA ALA A 383 9.38 19.71 -4.22
C ALA A 383 10.33 20.85 -4.62
N LEU A 384 10.51 21.87 -3.77
CA LEU A 384 11.45 22.96 -3.99
C LEU A 384 12.91 22.47 -3.99
N LEU A 385 13.30 21.71 -2.95
CA LEU A 385 14.64 21.13 -2.87
C LEU A 385 14.94 20.22 -4.06
N LEU A 386 13.98 19.40 -4.46
CA LEU A 386 14.13 18.51 -5.60
C LEU A 386 14.30 19.31 -6.90
N SER A 387 13.52 20.39 -7.10
CA SER A 387 13.63 21.29 -8.25
C SER A 387 14.99 21.97 -8.32
N ILE A 388 15.51 22.45 -7.20
CA ILE A 388 16.83 23.10 -7.13
C ILE A 388 17.92 22.06 -7.39
N ALA A 389 17.87 20.90 -6.72
CA ALA A 389 18.87 19.85 -6.87
C ALA A 389 18.97 19.35 -8.31
N THR A 390 17.83 19.05 -8.94
CA THR A 390 17.78 18.59 -10.35
C THR A 390 18.24 19.66 -11.31
N GLY A 391 17.82 20.92 -11.10
CA GLY A 391 18.21 22.06 -11.90
C GLY A 391 19.72 22.32 -11.88
N ILE A 392 20.37 22.15 -10.75
CA ILE A 392 21.82 22.34 -10.60
C ILE A 392 22.59 21.11 -11.08
N LEU A 393 22.31 19.93 -10.54
CA LEU A 393 23.11 18.73 -10.77
C LEU A 393 23.16 18.33 -12.24
N PHE A 394 22.02 18.34 -12.93
CA PHE A 394 21.94 17.86 -14.31
C PHE A 394 22.25 18.92 -15.36
N SER A 395 22.28 20.19 -15.00
CA SER A 395 22.73 21.26 -15.92
C SER A 395 24.20 21.63 -15.74
N LEU A 396 24.83 21.25 -14.63
CA LEU A 396 26.23 21.59 -14.36
C LEU A 396 27.17 21.01 -15.43
N ILE A 397 27.01 19.74 -15.82
CA ILE A 397 27.84 19.08 -16.83
C ILE A 397 27.66 19.76 -18.20
N PRO A 398 26.45 19.96 -18.73
CA PRO A 398 26.24 20.72 -19.95
C PRO A 398 26.82 22.13 -19.90
N ALA A 399 26.65 22.87 -18.81
CA ALA A 399 27.15 24.22 -18.65
C ALA A 399 28.68 24.29 -18.66
N LEU A 400 29.36 23.39 -17.95
CA LEU A 400 30.81 23.32 -17.90
C LEU A 400 31.41 22.93 -19.26
N GLN A 401 30.77 22.02 -20.01
CA GLN A 401 31.22 21.64 -21.36
C GLN A 401 31.01 22.74 -22.39
N SER A 402 29.89 23.48 -22.28
CA SER A 402 29.56 24.56 -23.22
C SER A 402 30.43 25.80 -23.02
N SER A 403 30.95 26.00 -21.81
CA SER A 403 31.84 27.13 -21.47
C SER A 403 33.32 26.93 -21.91
N LYS A 404 33.69 25.78 -22.54
CA LYS A 404 35.01 25.48 -23.08
C LYS A 404 35.01 25.33 -24.62
N PRO A 405 34.57 26.31 -25.43
CA PRO A 405 34.69 26.21 -26.88
C PRO A 405 36.17 26.41 -27.28
N GLN A 406 36.60 25.69 -28.29
CA GLN A 406 37.82 26.02 -29.01
C GLN A 406 37.51 27.23 -29.89
N LEU A 407 38.07 28.40 -29.57
CA LEU A 407 37.76 29.70 -30.21
C LEU A 407 38.02 29.71 -31.72
N VAL A 408 39.19 29.20 -32.16
CA VAL A 408 39.60 29.21 -33.55
C VAL A 408 38.71 28.36 -34.47
N PRO A 409 38.44 27.07 -34.14
CA PRO A 409 37.52 26.28 -34.98
C PRO A 409 36.06 26.74 -34.89
N ALA A 410 35.66 27.39 -33.78
CA ALA A 410 34.28 27.89 -33.62
C ALA A 410 33.98 29.14 -34.43
N LEU A 411 35.00 29.93 -34.79
CA LEU A 411 34.93 31.14 -35.59
C LEU A 411 35.21 30.88 -37.08
N LYS A 412 35.99 29.81 -37.46
CA LYS A 412 36.35 29.46 -38.84
C LYS A 412 35.41 28.46 -39.52
N ASP A 413 34.33 28.03 -38.89
CA ASP A 413 33.38 27.00 -39.40
C ASP A 413 34.04 25.65 -39.81
N GLU A 414 35.29 25.37 -39.35
CA GLU A 414 35.97 24.12 -39.59
C GLU A 414 35.44 23.01 -38.68
N SER A 415 34.53 22.21 -39.22
CA SER A 415 33.73 21.21 -38.50
C SER A 415 34.46 19.90 -38.21
N SER A 416 35.82 19.78 -38.25
CA SER A 416 36.40 18.46 -38.43
C SER A 416 37.03 17.72 -37.22
N MET A 417 37.33 18.29 -36.05
CA MET A 417 38.02 17.53 -34.99
C MET A 417 37.51 17.63 -33.55
N GLY A 418 36.55 18.49 -33.21
CA GLY A 418 36.01 18.66 -31.84
C GLY A 418 34.77 17.78 -31.54
N GLY A 419 34.23 17.09 -32.56
CA GLY A 419 32.94 16.37 -32.48
C GLY A 419 32.93 15.04 -31.72
N PHE A 420 34.06 14.36 -31.59
CA PHE A 420 34.11 13.00 -31.06
C PHE A 420 33.77 12.89 -29.58
N ARG A 421 34.21 13.80 -28.73
CA ARG A 421 33.96 13.75 -27.28
C ARG A 421 32.52 14.13 -26.92
N ARG A 422 31.90 15.07 -27.62
CA ARG A 422 30.51 15.51 -27.42
C ARG A 422 29.50 14.49 -27.95
N SER A 423 29.83 13.80 -29.03
CA SER A 423 29.03 12.67 -29.54
C SER A 423 28.91 11.56 -28.52
N ARG A 424 29.98 11.25 -27.76
CA ARG A 424 29.98 10.17 -26.74
C ARG A 424 29.04 10.44 -25.56
N LEU A 425 29.04 11.66 -24.99
CA LEU A 425 28.16 11.98 -23.87
C LEU A 425 26.68 11.96 -24.29
N ARG A 426 26.33 12.51 -25.43
CA ARG A 426 24.97 12.47 -25.96
C ARG A 426 24.51 11.04 -26.24
N ASN A 427 25.36 10.24 -26.86
CA ASN A 427 25.05 8.84 -27.10
C ASN A 427 24.85 8.07 -25.77
N PHE A 428 25.70 8.34 -24.77
CA PHE A 428 25.54 7.78 -23.43
C PHE A 428 24.22 8.17 -22.76
N LEU A 429 23.78 9.44 -22.86
CA LEU A 429 22.50 9.89 -22.33
C LEU A 429 21.32 9.18 -23.01
N VAL A 430 21.35 8.98 -24.34
CA VAL A 430 20.31 8.23 -25.06
C VAL A 430 20.31 6.75 -24.62
N ILE A 431 21.45 6.12 -24.51
CA ILE A 431 21.59 4.75 -24.01
C ILE A 431 21.03 4.62 -22.58
N ALA A 432 21.42 5.53 -21.68
CA ALA A 432 20.94 5.58 -20.30
C ALA A 432 19.42 5.77 -20.25
N GLN A 433 18.88 6.69 -21.05
CA GLN A 433 17.45 6.95 -21.16
C GLN A 433 16.66 5.73 -21.61
N VAL A 434 17.10 5.06 -22.69
CA VAL A 434 16.46 3.83 -23.19
C VAL A 434 16.54 2.72 -22.16
N SER A 435 17.71 2.56 -21.52
CA SER A 435 17.90 1.54 -20.46
C SER A 435 16.98 1.76 -19.26
N LEU A 436 16.91 2.99 -18.73
CA LEU A 436 16.04 3.33 -17.60
C LEU A 436 14.56 3.14 -17.95
N SER A 437 14.17 3.57 -19.17
CA SER A 437 12.78 3.39 -19.64
C SER A 437 12.42 1.92 -19.76
N LEU A 438 13.35 1.10 -20.23
CA LEU A 438 13.13 -0.36 -20.34
C LEU A 438 12.96 -1.01 -18.97
N VAL A 439 13.80 -0.64 -18.00
CA VAL A 439 13.68 -1.13 -16.60
C VAL A 439 12.32 -0.78 -16.02
N LEU A 440 11.87 0.46 -16.17
CA LEU A 440 10.56 0.91 -15.69
C LEU A 440 9.40 0.18 -16.36
N LEU A 441 9.47 0.02 -17.68
CA LEU A 441 8.44 -0.67 -18.46
C LEU A 441 8.38 -2.16 -18.14
N ILE A 442 9.52 -2.84 -17.95
CA ILE A 442 9.56 -4.25 -17.56
C ILE A 442 8.98 -4.41 -16.15
N SER A 443 9.35 -3.54 -15.21
CA SER A 443 8.80 -3.55 -13.86
C SER A 443 7.27 -3.37 -13.87
N ALA A 444 6.77 -2.42 -14.64
CA ALA A 444 5.33 -2.20 -14.83
C ALA A 444 4.65 -3.41 -15.47
N GLY A 445 5.24 -3.96 -16.54
CA GLY A 445 4.72 -5.11 -17.26
C GLY A 445 4.62 -6.37 -16.40
N LEU A 446 5.65 -6.64 -15.57
CA LEU A 446 5.65 -7.75 -14.63
C LEU A 446 4.53 -7.64 -13.60
N ILE A 447 4.32 -6.46 -13.02
CA ILE A 447 3.25 -6.24 -12.03
C ILE A 447 1.86 -6.35 -12.67
N VAL A 448 1.65 -5.74 -13.84
CA VAL A 448 0.36 -5.86 -14.56
C VAL A 448 0.06 -7.32 -14.91
N ARG A 449 1.05 -8.06 -15.39
CA ARG A 449 0.90 -9.47 -15.71
C ARG A 449 0.71 -10.33 -14.46
N SER A 450 1.41 -10.01 -13.37
CA SER A 450 1.24 -10.63 -12.07
C SER A 450 -0.19 -10.46 -11.55
N LEU A 451 -0.77 -9.27 -11.68
CA LEU A 451 -2.17 -9.02 -11.34
C LEU A 451 -3.12 -9.86 -12.19
N ALA A 452 -2.88 -9.95 -13.51
CA ALA A 452 -3.69 -10.77 -14.41
C ALA A 452 -3.57 -12.28 -14.08
N ALA A 453 -2.39 -12.75 -13.68
CA ALA A 453 -2.18 -14.12 -13.21
C ALA A 453 -2.89 -14.39 -11.89
N ALA A 454 -2.79 -13.45 -10.92
CA ALA A 454 -3.46 -13.55 -9.63
C ALA A 454 -4.99 -13.62 -9.76
N GLN A 455 -5.57 -12.88 -10.71
CA GLN A 455 -7.02 -12.92 -11.00
C GLN A 455 -7.49 -14.28 -11.56
N LYS A 456 -6.60 -15.05 -12.17
CA LYS A 456 -6.88 -16.39 -12.72
C LYS A 456 -6.53 -17.52 -11.76
N MET A 457 -5.89 -17.20 -10.62
CA MET A 457 -5.46 -18.19 -9.65
C MET A 457 -6.68 -18.84 -8.99
N ARG A 458 -6.63 -20.16 -8.82
CA ARG A 458 -7.67 -20.89 -8.07
C ARG A 458 -7.38 -20.77 -6.57
N PRO A 459 -8.28 -20.15 -5.79
CA PRO A 459 -8.03 -19.89 -4.38
C PRO A 459 -8.26 -21.11 -3.48
N GLY A 460 -8.63 -22.27 -4.03
CA GLY A 460 -9.02 -23.48 -3.30
C GLY A 460 -10.54 -23.60 -3.09
N PHE A 461 -11.30 -22.61 -3.53
CA PHE A 461 -12.78 -22.64 -3.58
C PHE A 461 -13.26 -22.09 -4.92
N ASN A 462 -14.55 -22.28 -5.23
CA ASN A 462 -15.17 -21.81 -6.48
C ASN A 462 -15.89 -20.48 -6.24
N PRO A 463 -15.34 -19.32 -6.71
CA PRO A 463 -15.96 -18.01 -6.53
C PRO A 463 -17.10 -17.72 -7.52
N GLU A 464 -17.30 -18.57 -8.53
CA GLU A 464 -18.33 -18.36 -9.54
C GLU A 464 -19.74 -18.58 -8.98
N ASN A 465 -20.66 -17.72 -9.35
CA ASN A 465 -22.06 -17.80 -8.96
C ASN A 465 -22.29 -17.94 -7.45
N ALA A 466 -21.38 -17.39 -6.66
CA ALA A 466 -21.50 -17.39 -5.21
C ALA A 466 -21.48 -15.96 -4.68
N VAL A 467 -22.28 -15.73 -3.66
CA VAL A 467 -22.44 -14.44 -2.99
C VAL A 467 -22.20 -14.59 -1.50
N ALA A 468 -21.79 -13.52 -0.87
CA ALA A 468 -21.64 -13.44 0.59
C ALA A 468 -22.20 -12.12 1.09
N LEU A 469 -22.85 -12.16 2.24
CA LEU A 469 -23.21 -11.00 3.02
C LEU A 469 -22.93 -11.26 4.51
N SER A 470 -22.64 -10.21 5.23
CA SER A 470 -22.33 -10.27 6.66
C SER A 470 -23.43 -9.58 7.46
N PHE A 471 -23.71 -10.11 8.62
CA PHE A 471 -24.54 -9.46 9.63
C PHE A 471 -24.02 -9.82 11.03
N ASP A 472 -24.29 -8.94 11.99
CA ASP A 472 -23.88 -9.13 13.37
C ASP A 472 -25.04 -8.82 14.29
N VAL A 473 -25.60 -9.87 14.87
CA VAL A 473 -26.75 -9.75 15.77
C VAL A 473 -26.38 -9.26 17.17
N SER A 474 -25.10 -9.39 17.52
CA SER A 474 -24.60 -8.88 18.82
C SER A 474 -24.69 -7.37 18.91
N LEU A 475 -24.56 -6.65 17.77
CA LEU A 475 -24.71 -5.21 17.67
C LEU A 475 -26.12 -4.71 18.02
N GLN A 476 -27.11 -5.59 18.06
CA GLN A 476 -28.50 -5.31 18.46
C GLN A 476 -28.86 -5.92 19.82
N GLY A 477 -27.83 -6.36 20.57
CA GLY A 477 -28.03 -6.88 21.93
C GLY A 477 -28.65 -8.28 22.00
N TYR A 478 -28.57 -9.05 20.91
CA TYR A 478 -29.00 -10.46 20.95
C TYR A 478 -28.08 -11.28 21.85
N ASN A 479 -28.67 -12.06 22.78
CA ASN A 479 -27.93 -13.07 23.52
C ASN A 479 -27.66 -14.32 22.65
N GLU A 480 -26.89 -15.26 23.16
CA GLU A 480 -26.51 -16.49 22.45
C GLU A 480 -27.72 -17.28 21.95
N GLU A 481 -28.74 -17.50 22.78
CA GLU A 481 -29.92 -18.28 22.42
C GLU A 481 -30.71 -17.63 21.26
N ARG A 482 -31.05 -16.34 21.42
CA ARG A 482 -31.78 -15.59 20.40
C ARG A 482 -30.97 -15.42 19.13
N GLY A 483 -29.67 -15.22 19.27
CA GLY A 483 -28.77 -15.07 18.12
C GLY A 483 -28.64 -16.34 17.30
N ARG A 484 -28.48 -17.51 17.95
CA ARG A 484 -28.48 -18.82 17.27
C ARG A 484 -29.80 -19.08 16.54
N ALA A 485 -30.92 -18.80 17.19
CA ALA A 485 -32.24 -18.95 16.57
C ALA A 485 -32.39 -18.06 15.32
N PHE A 486 -31.98 -16.80 15.42
CA PHE A 486 -32.01 -15.87 14.30
C PHE A 486 -31.11 -16.33 13.13
N GLN A 487 -29.85 -16.71 13.41
CA GLN A 487 -28.91 -17.21 12.40
C GLN A 487 -29.47 -18.44 11.67
N LYS A 488 -30.11 -19.36 12.40
CA LYS A 488 -30.76 -20.54 11.82
C LYS A 488 -31.93 -20.17 10.93
N GLN A 489 -32.82 -19.27 11.39
CA GLN A 489 -33.92 -18.76 10.58
C GLN A 489 -33.44 -18.07 9.30
N VAL A 490 -32.39 -17.24 9.38
CA VAL A 490 -31.79 -16.62 8.19
C VAL A 490 -31.31 -17.67 7.19
N LEU A 491 -30.64 -18.73 7.67
CA LEU A 491 -30.15 -19.80 6.81
C LEU A 491 -31.29 -20.58 6.15
N GLU A 492 -32.36 -20.89 6.90
CA GLU A 492 -33.55 -21.57 6.39
C GLU A 492 -34.28 -20.74 5.33
N HIS A 493 -34.50 -19.44 5.59
CA HIS A 493 -35.08 -18.51 4.62
C HIS A 493 -34.21 -18.36 3.37
N ALA A 494 -32.91 -18.28 3.51
CA ALA A 494 -31.98 -18.21 2.38
C ALA A 494 -32.08 -19.48 1.50
N ARG A 495 -32.11 -20.67 2.12
CA ARG A 495 -32.25 -21.96 1.41
C ARG A 495 -33.60 -22.12 0.72
N ALA A 496 -34.64 -21.48 1.24
CA ALA A 496 -36.01 -21.52 0.64
C ALA A 496 -36.15 -20.63 -0.60
N LEU A 497 -35.23 -19.74 -0.90
CA LEU A 497 -35.26 -18.90 -2.10
C LEU A 497 -35.04 -19.72 -3.37
N PRO A 498 -35.94 -19.66 -4.39
CA PRO A 498 -35.83 -20.49 -5.59
C PRO A 498 -34.55 -20.31 -6.41
N GLN A 499 -33.90 -19.13 -6.28
CA GLN A 499 -32.66 -18.81 -6.97
C GLN A 499 -31.42 -19.40 -6.28
N ILE A 500 -31.52 -19.87 -5.05
CA ILE A 500 -30.42 -20.41 -4.25
C ILE A 500 -30.34 -21.92 -4.48
N GLU A 501 -29.13 -22.35 -4.80
CA GLU A 501 -28.78 -23.77 -4.95
C GLU A 501 -28.37 -24.38 -3.60
N SER A 502 -27.53 -23.68 -2.88
CA SER A 502 -27.10 -24.04 -1.53
C SER A 502 -26.71 -22.80 -0.74
N ALA A 503 -26.86 -22.86 0.60
CA ALA A 503 -26.46 -21.76 1.48
C ALA A 503 -25.88 -22.31 2.80
N ALA A 504 -24.91 -21.58 3.35
CA ALA A 504 -24.25 -21.90 4.61
C ALA A 504 -23.84 -20.62 5.35
N LEU A 505 -23.56 -20.77 6.64
CA LEU A 505 -23.00 -19.71 7.48
C LEU A 505 -21.55 -20.05 7.85
N THR A 506 -20.73 -19.01 8.02
CA THR A 506 -19.37 -19.11 8.55
C THR A 506 -19.01 -17.87 9.36
N ASP A 507 -18.08 -18.02 10.28
CA ASP A 507 -17.49 -16.91 11.03
C ASP A 507 -16.41 -16.17 10.21
N ASN A 508 -15.78 -16.87 9.27
CA ASN A 508 -14.67 -16.35 8.50
C ASN A 508 -14.72 -16.76 7.02
N LEU A 509 -14.46 -15.81 6.12
CA LEU A 509 -14.30 -16.06 4.68
C LEU A 509 -12.82 -16.05 4.32
N PRO A 510 -12.33 -17.03 3.57
CA PRO A 510 -10.98 -17.00 3.00
C PRO A 510 -10.74 -15.71 2.21
N LEU A 511 -9.50 -15.23 2.20
CA LEU A 511 -9.08 -13.98 1.55
C LEU A 511 -9.75 -12.72 2.12
N GLY A 512 -10.23 -12.79 3.36
CA GLY A 512 -10.67 -11.65 4.16
C GLY A 512 -9.50 -10.96 4.87
N LEU A 513 -9.82 -9.97 5.70
CA LEU A 513 -8.85 -9.26 6.56
C LEU A 513 -8.74 -9.86 7.97
N ASN A 514 -9.22 -11.08 8.16
CA ASN A 514 -9.20 -11.76 9.44
C ASN A 514 -7.99 -12.71 9.51
N TYR A 515 -7.02 -12.38 10.36
CA TYR A 515 -5.75 -13.11 10.50
C TYR A 515 -5.70 -13.96 11.77
N ASN A 516 -6.83 -14.53 12.18
CA ASN A 516 -6.88 -15.39 13.36
C ASN A 516 -6.03 -16.66 13.15
N SER A 517 -5.30 -17.03 14.19
CA SER A 517 -4.59 -18.31 14.25
C SER A 517 -4.62 -18.83 15.68
N SER A 518 -4.64 -20.14 15.84
CA SER A 518 -4.64 -20.81 17.15
C SER A 518 -3.60 -21.91 17.19
N GLY A 519 -3.03 -22.14 18.38
CA GLY A 519 -2.09 -23.22 18.62
C GLY A 519 -2.76 -24.58 18.52
N ILE A 520 -2.08 -25.56 17.93
CA ILE A 520 -2.56 -26.93 17.73
C ILE A 520 -1.73 -27.90 18.56
N TYR A 521 -2.38 -28.66 19.42
CA TYR A 521 -1.79 -29.80 20.13
C TYR A 521 -2.33 -31.11 19.54
N ILE A 522 -1.44 -31.96 19.04
CA ILE A 522 -1.81 -33.30 18.52
C ILE A 522 -1.73 -34.31 19.68
N GLU A 523 -2.74 -35.17 19.80
CA GLU A 523 -2.77 -36.22 20.82
C GLU A 523 -1.54 -37.13 20.74
N GLY A 524 -0.88 -37.33 21.89
CA GLY A 524 0.33 -38.15 21.96
C GLY A 524 1.65 -37.46 21.61
N THR A 525 1.66 -36.17 21.32
CA THR A 525 2.90 -35.39 21.14
C THR A 525 3.34 -34.78 22.47
N GLU A 526 4.62 -34.39 22.56
CA GLU A 526 5.15 -33.70 23.73
C GLU A 526 4.61 -32.28 23.82
N PHE A 527 4.10 -31.89 24.99
CA PHE A 527 3.63 -30.54 25.24
C PHE A 527 4.72 -29.68 25.88
N THR A 528 5.25 -28.74 25.10
CA THR A 528 6.34 -27.83 25.51
C THR A 528 5.85 -26.43 25.89
N GLY A 529 4.53 -26.25 26.07
CA GLY A 529 3.89 -24.97 26.38
C GLY A 529 3.01 -24.44 25.27
N ALA A 530 1.98 -23.67 25.61
CA ALA A 530 1.00 -23.16 24.65
C ALA A 530 1.61 -22.27 23.59
N SER A 531 2.62 -21.46 23.95
CA SER A 531 3.34 -20.55 23.04
C SER A 531 4.24 -21.26 22.02
N ASN A 532 4.53 -22.55 22.24
CA ASN A 532 5.35 -23.37 21.35
C ASN A 532 4.51 -24.23 20.40
N LEU A 533 3.18 -24.26 20.59
CA LEU A 533 2.31 -25.03 19.72
C LEU A 533 2.35 -24.52 18.28
N PRO A 534 2.44 -25.41 17.29
CA PRO A 534 2.28 -25.00 15.89
C PRO A 534 0.88 -24.42 15.66
N ILE A 535 0.76 -23.45 14.75
CA ILE A 535 -0.48 -22.70 14.53
C ILE A 535 -1.24 -23.19 13.31
N ALA A 536 -2.58 -23.14 13.40
CA ALA A 536 -3.49 -23.31 12.27
C ALA A 536 -4.56 -22.21 12.27
N ILE A 537 -5.19 -22.01 11.11
CA ILE A 537 -6.26 -21.05 10.91
C ILE A 537 -7.59 -21.70 11.31
N PRO A 538 -8.30 -21.22 12.35
CA PRO A 538 -9.64 -21.67 12.68
C PRO A 538 -10.67 -21.06 11.75
N ILE A 539 -11.66 -21.86 11.34
CA ILE A 539 -12.82 -21.45 10.54
C ILE A 539 -14.03 -22.19 11.07
N ASP A 540 -14.99 -21.47 11.63
CA ASP A 540 -16.23 -22.06 12.05
C ASP A 540 -17.28 -22.00 10.93
N SER A 541 -17.90 -23.12 10.61
CA SER A 541 -18.84 -23.20 9.49
C SER A 541 -20.04 -24.10 9.79
N SER A 542 -21.19 -23.76 9.22
CA SER A 542 -22.39 -24.59 9.28
C SER A 542 -22.31 -25.76 8.29
N PRO A 543 -23.11 -26.83 8.49
CA PRO A 543 -23.25 -27.88 7.48
C PRO A 543 -23.61 -27.35 6.08
N GLY A 544 -22.98 -27.93 5.05
CA GLY A 544 -23.13 -27.51 3.66
C GLY A 544 -22.12 -26.44 3.20
N TYR A 545 -21.20 -26.00 4.08
CA TYR A 545 -20.21 -24.98 3.74
C TYR A 545 -19.32 -25.41 2.57
N PHE A 546 -18.79 -26.62 2.59
CA PHE A 546 -17.90 -27.13 1.54
C PHE A 546 -18.57 -27.21 0.18
N ASP A 547 -19.86 -27.60 0.17
CA ASP A 547 -20.67 -27.63 -1.05
C ASP A 547 -20.90 -26.23 -1.63
N VAL A 548 -21.33 -25.26 -0.79
CA VAL A 548 -21.51 -23.86 -1.22
C VAL A 548 -20.22 -23.28 -1.76
N MET A 549 -19.08 -23.57 -1.11
CA MET A 549 -17.77 -23.08 -1.53
C MET A 549 -17.19 -23.88 -2.70
N GLY A 550 -17.79 -25.02 -3.09
CA GLY A 550 -17.29 -25.90 -4.13
C GLY A 550 -15.92 -26.50 -3.76
N ILE A 551 -15.71 -26.83 -2.50
CA ILE A 551 -14.49 -27.43 -1.96
C ILE A 551 -14.71 -28.94 -1.89
N PRO A 552 -13.91 -29.77 -2.61
CA PRO A 552 -14.06 -31.22 -2.53
C PRO A 552 -13.68 -31.73 -1.14
N LEU A 553 -14.57 -32.50 -0.52
CA LEU A 553 -14.41 -33.07 0.81
C LEU A 553 -14.20 -34.57 0.73
N ARG A 554 -13.15 -35.07 1.38
CA ARG A 554 -12.93 -36.49 1.66
C ARG A 554 -13.29 -36.78 3.10
N GLY A 555 -14.09 -37.83 3.32
CA GLY A 555 -14.70 -38.10 4.63
C GLY A 555 -16.14 -37.62 4.66
N ARG A 556 -16.55 -36.91 5.71
CA ARG A 556 -17.91 -36.38 5.83
C ARG A 556 -17.96 -34.92 6.29
N ASP A 557 -19.03 -34.23 5.96
CA ASP A 557 -19.36 -32.90 6.46
C ASP A 557 -19.93 -32.97 7.89
N PHE A 558 -20.10 -31.81 8.51
CA PHE A 558 -20.76 -31.63 9.79
C PHE A 558 -22.24 -32.00 9.72
N ARG A 559 -22.76 -32.46 10.87
CA ARG A 559 -24.18 -32.75 11.06
C ARG A 559 -24.83 -31.71 11.96
N ASP A 560 -26.12 -31.50 11.86
CA ASP A 560 -26.85 -30.53 12.68
C ASP A 560 -26.81 -30.84 14.18
N ASP A 561 -26.70 -32.12 14.55
CA ASP A 561 -26.56 -32.55 15.94
C ASP A 561 -25.17 -32.35 16.54
N GLU A 562 -24.16 -32.13 15.70
CA GLU A 562 -22.77 -31.85 16.08
C GLU A 562 -22.50 -30.40 16.50
N ASN A 563 -23.49 -29.53 16.38
CA ASN A 563 -23.43 -28.13 16.82
C ASN A 563 -23.48 -27.95 18.36
N LYS A 564 -23.38 -29.01 19.12
CA LYS A 564 -23.30 -28.97 20.60
C LYS A 564 -21.85 -28.95 21.07
N LYS A 565 -21.61 -28.35 22.23
CA LYS A 565 -20.25 -28.23 22.84
C LYS A 565 -19.61 -29.58 23.11
N GLU A 566 -20.41 -30.63 23.30
CA GLU A 566 -19.95 -32.00 23.59
C GLU A 566 -19.39 -32.68 22.34
N ASN A 567 -19.92 -32.40 21.18
CA ASN A 567 -19.54 -33.03 19.93
C ASN A 567 -18.35 -32.27 19.30
N ARG A 568 -17.15 -32.81 19.42
CA ARG A 568 -15.92 -32.18 18.97
C ARG A 568 -15.40 -32.86 17.72
N VAL A 569 -15.93 -32.45 16.61
CA VAL A 569 -15.49 -32.89 15.27
C VAL A 569 -14.83 -31.74 14.50
N ALA A 570 -13.94 -32.09 13.59
CA ALA A 570 -13.26 -31.10 12.74
C ALA A 570 -12.99 -31.66 11.35
N VAL A 571 -12.91 -30.76 10.38
CA VAL A 571 -12.37 -31.01 9.04
C VAL A 571 -11.07 -30.24 8.93
N VAL A 572 -10.02 -30.87 8.38
CA VAL A 572 -8.70 -30.25 8.24
C VAL A 572 -8.27 -30.17 6.77
N ASN A 573 -7.36 -29.28 6.44
CA ASN A 573 -6.82 -29.25 5.08
C ASN A 573 -5.57 -30.15 4.94
N GLU A 574 -5.18 -30.44 3.70
CA GLU A 574 -4.00 -31.28 3.41
C GLU A 574 -2.70 -30.74 4.01
N THR A 575 -2.56 -29.41 4.13
CA THR A 575 -1.37 -28.80 4.75
C THR A 575 -1.28 -29.12 6.23
N PHE A 576 -2.42 -29.22 6.92
CA PHE A 576 -2.48 -29.68 8.32
C PHE A 576 -1.91 -31.11 8.42
N ALA A 577 -2.40 -32.03 7.59
CA ALA A 577 -1.92 -33.42 7.57
C ALA A 577 -0.41 -33.50 7.28
N LYS A 578 0.08 -32.74 6.32
CA LYS A 578 1.52 -32.70 5.97
C LYS A 578 2.39 -32.18 7.09
N LYS A 579 1.98 -31.07 7.75
CA LYS A 579 2.80 -30.41 8.79
C LYS A 579 2.75 -31.10 10.14
N PHE A 580 1.57 -31.61 10.54
CA PHE A 580 1.34 -32.06 11.92
C PHE A 580 1.23 -33.58 12.05
N LEU A 581 0.93 -34.28 10.96
CA LEU A 581 0.76 -35.74 10.95
C LEU A 581 1.74 -36.44 9.99
N ASN A 582 2.81 -35.77 9.58
CA ASN A 582 3.82 -36.31 8.65
C ASN A 582 3.20 -36.89 7.35
N GLY A 583 2.11 -36.30 6.87
CA GLY A 583 1.40 -36.76 5.67
C GLY A 583 0.54 -38.01 5.85
N GLN A 584 0.39 -38.54 7.06
CA GLN A 584 -0.51 -39.64 7.36
C GLN A 584 -1.97 -39.23 7.20
N ASP A 585 -2.88 -40.21 7.07
CA ASP A 585 -4.32 -39.95 7.00
C ASP A 585 -4.79 -39.24 8.26
N PRO A 586 -5.37 -38.05 8.15
CA PRO A 586 -5.83 -37.30 9.30
C PRO A 586 -7.17 -37.79 9.87
N ILE A 587 -7.99 -38.56 9.10
CA ILE A 587 -9.32 -38.97 9.53
C ILE A 587 -9.20 -39.95 10.71
N GLY A 588 -9.96 -39.70 11.78
CA GLY A 588 -9.94 -40.42 13.03
C GLY A 588 -8.82 -39.99 14.00
N ARG A 589 -7.88 -39.15 13.57
CA ARG A 589 -6.89 -38.56 14.49
C ARG A 589 -7.52 -37.47 15.34
N ARG A 590 -6.88 -37.17 16.49
CA ARG A 590 -7.39 -36.22 17.47
C ARG A 590 -6.40 -35.11 17.76
N PHE A 591 -6.91 -33.92 17.95
CA PHE A 591 -6.16 -32.73 18.33
C PHE A 591 -6.99 -31.82 19.23
N ASN A 592 -6.36 -30.86 19.89
CA ASN A 592 -7.05 -29.74 20.52
C ASN A 592 -6.33 -28.40 20.28
N TRP A 593 -6.93 -27.31 20.80
CA TRP A 593 -6.42 -25.97 20.48
C TRP A 593 -5.32 -25.45 21.41
N HIS A 594 -5.23 -25.85 22.65
CA HIS A 594 -4.37 -25.18 23.64
C HIS A 594 -3.47 -26.11 24.46
N GLY A 595 -3.63 -27.40 24.33
CA GLY A 595 -2.79 -28.37 25.07
C GLY A 595 -3.54 -29.51 25.70
N PRO A 596 -2.84 -30.45 26.38
CA PRO A 596 -3.37 -31.76 26.73
C PRO A 596 -4.54 -31.76 27.73
N LYS A 597 -4.78 -30.62 28.39
CA LYS A 597 -5.90 -30.46 29.35
C LYS A 597 -7.22 -30.16 28.67
N ASP A 598 -7.17 -29.66 27.39
CA ASP A 598 -8.38 -29.31 26.64
C ASP A 598 -9.01 -30.58 26.02
N PRO A 599 -10.32 -30.59 25.89
CA PRO A 599 -11.00 -31.67 25.18
C PRO A 599 -10.61 -31.78 23.73
N PHE A 600 -10.41 -33.01 23.25
CA PHE A 600 -9.94 -33.29 21.89
C PHE A 600 -11.07 -33.20 20.84
N PHE A 601 -10.69 -32.81 19.64
CA PHE A 601 -11.49 -32.87 18.41
C PHE A 601 -11.09 -34.12 17.61
N GLU A 602 -12.08 -34.85 17.09
CA GLU A 602 -11.87 -35.91 16.12
C GLU A 602 -11.94 -35.35 14.67
N ILE A 603 -10.97 -35.69 13.87
CA ILE A 603 -10.95 -35.29 12.46
C ILE A 603 -11.84 -36.25 11.68
N VAL A 604 -12.94 -35.72 11.11
CA VAL A 604 -13.96 -36.48 10.35
C VAL A 604 -13.86 -36.29 8.85
N GLY A 605 -13.06 -35.34 8.38
CA GLY A 605 -12.87 -35.07 6.95
C GLY A 605 -11.62 -34.29 6.65
N THR A 606 -11.23 -34.30 5.38
CA THR A 606 -10.09 -33.51 4.87
C THR A 606 -10.44 -32.86 3.54
N VAL A 607 -9.88 -31.66 3.33
CA VAL A 607 -10.08 -30.84 2.14
C VAL A 607 -8.73 -30.44 1.52
N PRO A 608 -8.67 -30.13 0.23
CA PRO A 608 -7.48 -29.56 -0.38
C PRO A 608 -7.08 -28.23 0.29
N SER A 609 -5.78 -27.93 0.21
CA SER A 609 -5.29 -26.65 0.76
C SER A 609 -5.72 -25.48 -0.10
N GLY A 610 -6.35 -24.48 0.50
CA GLY A 610 -6.74 -23.22 -0.11
C GLY A 610 -5.82 -22.06 0.23
N LYS A 611 -6.23 -20.86 -0.20
CA LYS A 611 -5.64 -19.57 0.15
C LYS A 611 -6.56 -18.87 1.14
N TYR A 612 -6.05 -18.50 2.30
CA TYR A 612 -6.85 -18.00 3.41
C TYR A 612 -6.67 -16.50 3.67
N ASN A 613 -5.42 -16.00 3.63
CA ASN A 613 -5.10 -14.60 3.93
C ASN A 613 -4.75 -13.81 2.66
N SER A 614 -3.94 -14.39 1.78
CA SER A 614 -3.57 -13.77 0.51
C SER A 614 -3.36 -14.80 -0.60
N LEU A 615 -3.58 -14.40 -1.84
CA LEU A 615 -3.39 -15.30 -3.00
C LEU A 615 -1.93 -15.76 -3.18
N GLY A 616 -0.97 -14.98 -2.73
CA GLY A 616 0.46 -15.28 -2.83
C GLY A 616 1.05 -16.03 -1.64
N GLU A 617 0.26 -16.35 -0.63
CA GLU A 617 0.78 -17.03 0.56
C GLU A 617 1.20 -18.48 0.29
N ASP A 618 2.16 -18.95 1.07
CA ASP A 618 2.48 -20.36 1.15
C ASP A 618 1.30 -21.14 1.75
N PRO A 619 1.14 -22.45 1.41
CA PRO A 619 0.07 -23.27 1.97
C PRO A 619 0.10 -23.26 3.50
N LYS A 620 -1.04 -22.90 4.13
CA LYS A 620 -1.21 -22.81 5.57
C LYS A 620 -2.12 -23.92 6.09
N PRO A 621 -1.85 -24.46 7.30
CA PRO A 621 -2.78 -25.37 7.97
C PRO A 621 -4.08 -24.64 8.30
N ALA A 622 -5.21 -25.28 8.04
CA ALA A 622 -6.53 -24.78 8.42
C ALA A 622 -7.37 -25.89 9.01
N VAL A 623 -8.21 -25.50 9.95
CA VAL A 623 -9.11 -26.38 10.69
C VAL A 623 -10.51 -25.77 10.63
N TYR A 624 -11.46 -26.54 10.18
CA TYR A 624 -12.88 -26.19 10.17
C TYR A 624 -13.58 -26.87 11.34
N THR A 625 -14.42 -26.11 12.07
CA THR A 625 -15.20 -26.62 13.20
C THR A 625 -16.67 -26.22 13.07
N PRO A 626 -17.63 -26.93 13.70
CA PRO A 626 -19.04 -26.58 13.63
C PRO A 626 -19.33 -25.19 14.21
N LEU A 627 -19.99 -24.30 13.44
CA LEU A 627 -20.24 -22.89 13.77
C LEU A 627 -20.97 -22.68 15.11
N TYR A 628 -21.93 -23.51 15.39
CA TYR A 628 -22.75 -23.32 16.60
C TYR A 628 -22.14 -23.92 17.87
N ARG A 629 -20.96 -24.47 17.83
CA ARG A 629 -20.24 -24.91 19.02
C ARG A 629 -19.83 -23.73 19.90
N ASP A 630 -19.18 -22.75 19.31
CA ASP A 630 -18.82 -21.50 19.97
C ASP A 630 -19.62 -20.36 19.33
N TYR A 631 -20.47 -19.71 20.13
CA TYR A 631 -21.33 -18.67 19.59
C TYR A 631 -20.56 -17.42 19.18
N THR A 632 -20.85 -16.95 17.98
CA THR A 632 -20.47 -15.60 17.51
C THR A 632 -21.72 -14.90 16.93
N GLY A 633 -21.89 -13.62 17.28
CA GLY A 633 -22.96 -12.80 16.72
C GLY A 633 -22.69 -12.39 15.27
N LEU A 634 -21.39 -12.26 14.93
CA LEU A 634 -20.92 -11.92 13.60
C LEU A 634 -20.79 -13.17 12.74
N VAL A 635 -21.67 -13.31 11.76
CA VAL A 635 -21.61 -14.40 10.77
C VAL A 635 -21.71 -13.88 9.34
N ARG A 636 -21.25 -14.71 8.41
CA ARG A 636 -21.33 -14.48 6.99
C ARG A 636 -22.21 -15.55 6.36
N LEU A 637 -23.31 -15.11 5.75
CA LEU A 637 -24.14 -15.95 4.92
C LEU A 637 -23.51 -16.04 3.54
N ILE A 638 -23.20 -17.26 3.13
CA ILE A 638 -22.71 -17.57 1.80
C ILE A 638 -23.80 -18.33 1.07
N ALA A 639 -24.04 -18.01 -0.20
CA ALA A 639 -25.01 -18.73 -1.01
C ALA A 639 -24.51 -18.91 -2.44
N ARG A 640 -24.76 -20.09 -3.00
CA ARG A 640 -24.55 -20.40 -4.41
C ARG A 640 -25.86 -20.23 -5.16
N THR A 641 -25.82 -19.64 -6.33
CA THR A 641 -27.01 -19.27 -7.08
C THR A 641 -26.94 -19.69 -8.54
N ARG A 642 -28.10 -19.95 -9.15
CA ARG A 642 -28.25 -20.16 -10.58
C ARG A 642 -28.67 -18.88 -11.34
N ALA A 643 -29.08 -17.84 -10.59
CA ALA A 643 -29.46 -16.54 -11.14
C ALA A 643 -28.28 -15.53 -11.08
N ASP A 644 -28.53 -14.29 -11.53
CA ASP A 644 -27.57 -13.21 -11.39
C ASP A 644 -27.22 -12.97 -9.91
N PRO A 645 -25.95 -13.15 -9.52
CA PRO A 645 -25.50 -12.99 -8.14
C PRO A 645 -25.87 -11.64 -7.51
N ARG A 646 -25.93 -10.55 -8.28
CA ARG A 646 -26.26 -9.21 -7.75
C ARG A 646 -27.73 -9.08 -7.39
N GLN A 647 -28.63 -9.70 -8.15
CA GLN A 647 -30.06 -9.73 -7.83
C GLN A 647 -30.32 -10.56 -6.57
N VAL A 648 -29.60 -11.69 -6.44
CA VAL A 648 -29.71 -12.56 -5.27
C VAL A 648 -29.22 -11.87 -4.00
N LEU A 649 -28.18 -11.05 -4.06
CA LEU A 649 -27.74 -10.26 -2.89
C LEU A 649 -28.85 -9.35 -2.36
N SER A 650 -29.64 -8.73 -3.24
CA SER A 650 -30.75 -7.88 -2.83
C SER A 650 -31.87 -8.68 -2.18
N ALA A 651 -32.17 -9.88 -2.70
CA ALA A 651 -33.16 -10.79 -2.12
C ALA A 651 -32.71 -11.30 -0.74
N LEU A 652 -31.46 -11.75 -0.60
CA LEU A 652 -30.91 -12.21 0.67
C LEU A 652 -30.90 -11.09 1.73
N ARG A 653 -30.55 -9.86 1.34
CA ARG A 653 -30.63 -8.71 2.24
C ARG A 653 -32.06 -8.48 2.72
N ALA A 654 -33.02 -8.55 1.80
CA ALA A 654 -34.44 -8.38 2.14
C ALA A 654 -34.91 -9.46 3.12
N GLU A 655 -34.50 -10.73 2.95
CA GLU A 655 -34.87 -11.81 3.88
C GLU A 655 -34.31 -11.56 5.29
N VAL A 656 -33.04 -11.15 5.44
CA VAL A 656 -32.48 -10.79 6.75
C VAL A 656 -33.28 -9.64 7.39
N GLN A 657 -33.60 -8.60 6.61
CA GLN A 657 -34.34 -7.44 7.09
C GLN A 657 -35.83 -7.70 7.38
N LYS A 658 -36.43 -8.70 6.75
CA LYS A 658 -37.80 -9.15 7.10
C LYS A 658 -37.86 -9.78 8.49
N LEU A 659 -36.81 -10.51 8.86
CA LEU A 659 -36.72 -11.14 10.17
C LEU A 659 -36.48 -10.11 11.28
N ASP A 660 -35.57 -9.15 11.04
CA ASP A 660 -35.37 -8.01 11.92
C ASP A 660 -34.83 -6.80 11.13
N PRO A 661 -35.64 -5.73 10.94
CA PRO A 661 -35.21 -4.53 10.23
C PRO A 661 -34.06 -3.76 10.90
N SER A 662 -33.80 -4.00 12.17
CA SER A 662 -32.73 -3.36 12.93
C SER A 662 -31.35 -3.94 12.63
N ILE A 663 -31.29 -5.17 12.07
CA ILE A 663 -30.04 -5.84 11.73
C ILE A 663 -29.41 -5.20 10.49
N SER A 664 -28.24 -4.65 10.68
CA SER A 664 -27.44 -4.08 9.60
C SER A 664 -26.74 -5.17 8.79
N VAL A 665 -27.09 -5.28 7.49
CA VAL A 665 -26.39 -6.14 6.54
C VAL A 665 -25.28 -5.36 5.88
N PHE A 666 -24.06 -5.86 5.93
CA PHE A 666 -22.85 -5.24 5.38
C PHE A 666 -22.02 -6.24 4.59
N ALA A 667 -20.97 -5.77 3.93
CA ALA A 667 -20.09 -6.58 3.08
C ALA A 667 -20.84 -7.48 2.08
N ALA A 668 -22.03 -7.04 1.62
CA ALA A 668 -22.82 -7.77 0.65
C ALA A 668 -22.15 -7.64 -0.74
N LYS A 669 -21.56 -8.74 -1.23
CA LYS A 669 -20.79 -8.78 -2.48
C LYS A 669 -20.73 -10.19 -3.05
N THR A 670 -20.41 -10.30 -4.33
CA THR A 670 -20.09 -11.59 -4.93
C THR A 670 -18.75 -12.12 -4.37
N LEU A 671 -18.52 -13.44 -4.37
CA LEU A 671 -17.22 -13.98 -3.95
C LEU A 671 -16.08 -13.52 -4.87
N LYS A 672 -16.34 -13.23 -6.13
CA LYS A 672 -15.37 -12.59 -7.04
C LYS A 672 -14.99 -11.17 -6.57
N GLU A 673 -15.96 -10.37 -6.16
CA GLU A 673 -15.72 -9.03 -5.62
C GLU A 673 -15.01 -9.12 -4.27
N HIS A 674 -15.32 -10.13 -3.45
CA HIS A 674 -14.63 -10.41 -2.20
C HIS A 674 -13.15 -10.71 -2.43
N MET A 675 -12.80 -11.58 -3.38
CA MET A 675 -11.40 -11.82 -3.78
C MET A 675 -10.70 -10.53 -4.23
N GLY A 676 -11.43 -9.60 -4.82
CA GLY A 676 -10.93 -8.28 -5.22
C GLY A 676 -10.36 -7.48 -4.05
N THR A 677 -10.78 -7.74 -2.81
CA THR A 677 -10.26 -7.09 -1.61
C THR A 677 -8.81 -7.50 -1.34
N SER A 678 -8.49 -8.78 -1.44
CA SER A 678 -7.12 -9.28 -1.28
C SER A 678 -6.20 -8.86 -2.43
N LEU A 679 -6.75 -8.57 -3.61
CA LEU A 679 -6.05 -8.07 -4.78
C LEU A 679 -5.88 -6.54 -4.77
N PHE A 680 -6.49 -5.82 -3.83
CA PHE A 680 -6.44 -4.35 -3.80
C PHE A 680 -5.01 -3.80 -3.75
N PRO A 681 -4.07 -4.30 -2.91
CA PRO A 681 -2.69 -3.83 -2.92
C PRO A 681 -2.00 -4.07 -4.28
N ALA A 682 -2.21 -5.24 -4.88
CA ALA A 682 -1.65 -5.57 -6.19
C ALA A 682 -2.23 -4.69 -7.31
N ARG A 683 -3.53 -4.35 -7.25
CA ARG A 683 -4.16 -3.38 -8.17
C ARG A 683 -3.57 -1.98 -8.03
N MET A 684 -3.37 -1.52 -6.80
CA MET A 684 -2.76 -0.21 -6.55
C MET A 684 -1.31 -0.17 -7.06
N ALA A 685 -0.55 -1.23 -6.82
CA ALA A 685 0.79 -1.37 -7.39
C ALA A 685 0.77 -1.37 -8.93
N ALA A 686 -0.14 -2.11 -9.56
CA ALA A 686 -0.27 -2.15 -11.02
C ALA A 686 -0.67 -0.79 -11.61
N ILE A 687 -1.58 -0.05 -10.98
CA ILE A 687 -1.96 1.31 -11.41
C ILE A 687 -0.77 2.26 -11.25
N ALA A 688 -0.10 2.26 -10.11
CA ALA A 688 1.03 3.15 -9.84
C ALA A 688 2.22 2.87 -10.78
N LEU A 689 2.70 1.62 -10.82
CA LEU A 689 3.84 1.26 -11.68
C LEU A 689 3.48 1.30 -13.17
N GLY A 690 2.24 0.95 -13.53
CA GLY A 690 1.75 1.08 -14.89
C GLY A 690 1.73 2.52 -15.37
N SER A 691 1.26 3.46 -14.54
CA SER A 691 1.31 4.90 -14.86
C SER A 691 2.75 5.40 -15.01
N PHE A 692 3.68 4.96 -14.14
CA PHE A 692 5.10 5.29 -14.30
C PHE A 692 5.71 4.66 -15.56
N GLY A 693 5.30 3.46 -15.95
CA GLY A 693 5.67 2.85 -17.23
C GLY A 693 5.23 3.70 -18.42
N VAL A 694 3.98 4.18 -18.42
CA VAL A 694 3.47 5.08 -19.46
C VAL A 694 4.24 6.40 -19.46
N LEU A 695 4.52 6.99 -18.30
CA LEU A 695 5.34 8.20 -18.20
C LEU A 695 6.76 7.98 -18.74
N ALA A 696 7.39 6.86 -18.41
CA ALA A 696 8.70 6.51 -18.91
C ALA A 696 8.71 6.37 -20.44
N LEU A 697 7.64 5.79 -21.00
CA LEU A 697 7.47 5.63 -22.44
C LEU A 697 7.34 7.00 -23.15
N ILE A 698 6.52 7.89 -22.60
CA ILE A 698 6.37 9.27 -23.12
C ILE A 698 7.70 10.01 -23.05
N LEU A 699 8.38 9.94 -21.90
CA LEU A 699 9.67 10.60 -21.70
C LEU A 699 10.75 10.04 -22.64
N ALA A 700 10.75 8.70 -22.89
CA ALA A 700 11.63 8.05 -23.85
C ALA A 700 11.38 8.55 -25.29
N ALA A 701 10.13 8.57 -25.71
CA ALA A 701 9.74 9.04 -27.02
C ALA A 701 10.15 10.50 -27.26
N VAL A 702 9.84 11.38 -26.29
CA VAL A 702 10.17 12.82 -26.33
C VAL A 702 11.69 13.04 -26.38
N GLY A 703 12.44 12.31 -25.56
CA GLY A 703 13.89 12.45 -25.47
C GLY A 703 14.59 11.95 -26.75
N ILE A 704 14.22 10.76 -27.25
CA ILE A 704 14.78 10.24 -28.53
C ILE A 704 14.43 11.19 -29.67
N TYR A 705 13.17 11.62 -29.77
CA TYR A 705 12.73 12.57 -30.80
C TYR A 705 13.52 13.89 -30.73
N GLY A 706 13.68 14.45 -29.53
CA GLY A 706 14.42 15.71 -29.33
C GLY A 706 15.88 15.58 -29.75
N VAL A 707 16.56 14.52 -29.35
CA VAL A 707 17.96 14.27 -29.76
C VAL A 707 18.08 14.05 -31.26
N MET A 708 17.21 13.25 -31.86
CA MET A 708 17.26 12.94 -33.29
C MET A 708 16.89 14.14 -34.15
N SER A 709 15.91 14.92 -33.76
CA SER A 709 15.54 16.17 -34.44
C SER A 709 16.73 17.13 -34.50
N HIS A 710 17.45 17.22 -33.38
CA HIS A 710 18.63 18.08 -33.32
C HIS A 710 19.83 17.54 -34.13
N VAL A 711 20.06 16.21 -34.12
CA VAL A 711 21.10 15.56 -34.94
C VAL A 711 20.85 15.83 -36.41
N VAL A 712 19.61 15.80 -36.85
CA VAL A 712 19.18 16.04 -38.20
C VAL A 712 19.39 17.54 -38.56
N ALA A 713 18.93 18.46 -37.68
CA ALA A 713 19.11 19.89 -37.90
C ALA A 713 20.58 20.28 -38.04
N GLY A 714 21.47 19.71 -37.22
CA GLY A 714 22.91 19.98 -37.29
C GLY A 714 23.63 19.37 -38.52
N ARG A 715 22.96 18.50 -39.28
CA ARG A 715 23.48 17.88 -40.51
C ARG A 715 22.75 18.30 -41.77
N THR A 716 21.93 19.34 -41.73
CA THR A 716 21.08 19.75 -42.85
C THR A 716 21.91 20.05 -44.09
N ARG A 717 23.06 20.73 -43.94
CA ARG A 717 24.00 21.04 -45.03
C ARG A 717 24.67 19.79 -45.62
N GLU A 718 25.10 18.82 -44.75
CA GLU A 718 25.65 17.52 -45.17
C GLU A 718 24.60 16.71 -45.95
N ILE A 719 23.36 16.70 -45.48
CA ILE A 719 22.23 16.04 -46.12
C ILE A 719 21.91 16.69 -47.43
N GLY A 720 21.86 18.04 -47.47
CA GLY A 720 21.64 18.79 -48.70
C GLY A 720 22.72 18.56 -49.77
N LEU A 721 24.00 18.50 -49.37
CA LEU A 721 25.10 18.18 -50.27
C LEU A 721 24.99 16.78 -50.84
N ARG A 722 24.68 15.78 -50.03
CA ARG A 722 24.49 14.40 -50.50
C ARG A 722 23.31 14.27 -51.46
N MET A 723 22.21 14.96 -51.19
CA MET A 723 21.06 14.99 -52.08
C MET A 723 21.37 15.69 -53.38
N ALA A 724 22.15 16.79 -53.37
CA ALA A 724 22.63 17.47 -54.57
C ALA A 724 23.58 16.58 -55.41
N LEU A 725 24.29 15.64 -54.75
CA LEU A 725 25.16 14.62 -55.38
C LEU A 725 24.41 13.37 -55.82
N GLY A 726 23.07 13.33 -55.73
CA GLY A 726 22.23 12.22 -56.22
C GLY A 726 21.80 11.15 -55.21
N ALA A 727 22.01 11.36 -53.92
CA ALA A 727 21.50 10.46 -52.89
C ALA A 727 19.97 10.45 -52.84
N GLN A 728 19.37 9.26 -52.77
CA GLN A 728 17.91 9.12 -52.68
C GLN A 728 17.40 9.48 -51.27
N LEU A 729 16.11 9.87 -51.18
CA LEU A 729 15.43 10.13 -49.90
C LEU A 729 15.54 8.94 -48.91
N SER A 730 15.47 7.72 -49.45
CA SER A 730 15.62 6.49 -48.71
C SER A 730 16.99 6.31 -48.04
N ASP A 731 18.05 6.79 -48.67
CA ASP A 731 19.43 6.63 -48.18
C ASP A 731 19.69 7.53 -46.97
N VAL A 732 19.15 8.76 -47.04
CA VAL A 732 19.20 9.72 -45.94
C VAL A 732 18.41 9.19 -44.75
N GLN A 733 17.20 8.64 -44.99
CA GLN A 733 16.36 8.05 -43.93
C GLN A 733 17.05 6.84 -43.29
N LYS A 734 17.58 5.91 -44.09
CA LYS A 734 18.32 4.73 -43.58
C LYS A 734 19.52 5.12 -42.72
N LEU A 735 20.27 6.16 -43.11
CA LEU A 735 21.43 6.60 -42.34
C LEU A 735 21.04 7.08 -40.93
N ILE A 736 19.98 7.93 -40.85
CA ILE A 736 19.49 8.49 -39.58
C ILE A 736 18.88 7.36 -38.72
N LEU A 737 18.05 6.53 -39.31
CA LEU A 737 17.41 5.41 -38.62
C LEU A 737 18.43 4.40 -38.06
N LYS A 738 19.47 4.03 -38.85
CA LYS A 738 20.54 3.12 -38.42
C LYS A 738 21.24 3.63 -37.17
N GLN A 739 21.57 4.92 -37.12
CA GLN A 739 22.25 5.51 -35.97
C GLN A 739 21.36 5.55 -34.73
N GLY A 740 20.09 5.97 -34.86
CA GLY A 740 19.15 6.00 -33.73
C GLY A 740 18.81 4.61 -33.19
N MET A 741 18.55 3.66 -34.09
CA MET A 741 18.23 2.28 -33.74
C MET A 741 19.41 1.53 -33.12
N LEU A 742 20.65 1.81 -33.51
CA LEU A 742 21.84 1.25 -32.87
C LEU A 742 21.93 1.68 -31.40
N LEU A 743 21.71 2.95 -31.10
CA LEU A 743 21.71 3.47 -29.72
C LEU A 743 20.56 2.88 -28.91
N ALA A 744 19.36 2.76 -29.52
CA ALA A 744 18.21 2.14 -28.89
C ALA A 744 18.46 0.64 -28.61
N ALA A 745 19.08 -0.09 -29.52
CA ALA A 745 19.43 -1.50 -29.34
C ALA A 745 20.45 -1.70 -28.21
N ILE A 746 21.53 -0.88 -28.18
CA ILE A 746 22.51 -0.91 -27.07
C ILE A 746 21.85 -0.58 -25.74
N GLY A 747 21.02 0.47 -25.71
CA GLY A 747 20.28 0.87 -24.50
C GLY A 747 19.32 -0.22 -24.05
N SER A 748 18.63 -0.88 -24.99
CA SER A 748 17.76 -2.01 -24.68
C SER A 748 18.54 -3.20 -24.12
N ALA A 749 19.68 -3.53 -24.68
CA ALA A 749 20.54 -4.62 -24.16
C ALA A 749 21.01 -4.31 -22.73
N CYS A 750 21.52 -3.11 -22.47
CA CYS A 750 21.90 -2.67 -21.12
C CYS A 750 20.69 -2.68 -20.16
N GLY A 751 19.54 -2.18 -20.63
CA GLY A 751 18.31 -2.14 -19.84
C GLY A 751 17.78 -3.53 -19.50
N LEU A 752 17.88 -4.52 -20.40
CA LEU A 752 17.51 -5.92 -20.14
C LEU A 752 18.38 -6.52 -19.03
N VAL A 753 19.69 -6.27 -19.04
CA VAL A 753 20.61 -6.78 -17.99
C VAL A 753 20.25 -6.16 -16.63
N ILE A 754 20.02 -4.84 -16.58
CA ILE A 754 19.66 -4.15 -15.35
C ILE A 754 18.28 -4.61 -14.85
N ALA A 755 17.30 -4.73 -15.75
CA ALA A 755 15.96 -5.18 -15.41
C ALA A 755 15.94 -6.61 -14.87
N PHE A 756 16.77 -7.50 -15.43
CA PHE A 756 16.91 -8.87 -14.93
C PHE A 756 17.42 -8.92 -13.48
N GLY A 757 18.38 -8.06 -13.13
CA GLY A 757 18.84 -7.90 -11.74
C GLY A 757 17.79 -7.29 -10.84
N GLY A 758 17.16 -6.18 -11.27
CA GLY A 758 16.15 -5.44 -10.50
C GLY A 758 14.85 -6.21 -10.26
N ALA A 759 14.42 -7.01 -11.23
CA ALA A 759 13.20 -7.82 -11.11
C ALA A 759 13.28 -8.84 -9.95
N ARG A 760 14.48 -9.30 -9.56
CA ARG A 760 14.67 -10.19 -8.42
C ARG A 760 14.28 -9.53 -7.10
N MET A 761 14.47 -8.23 -6.97
CA MET A 761 14.06 -7.47 -5.78
C MET A 761 12.55 -7.37 -5.65
N MET A 762 11.81 -7.56 -6.75
CA MET A 762 10.35 -7.51 -6.78
C MET A 762 9.70 -8.88 -6.59
N LYS A 763 10.46 -9.94 -6.30
CA LYS A 763 9.96 -11.32 -6.19
C LYS A 763 8.79 -11.46 -5.23
N SER A 764 8.83 -10.78 -4.09
CA SER A 764 7.75 -10.81 -3.08
C SER A 764 6.45 -10.10 -3.52
N LEU A 765 6.52 -9.27 -4.58
CA LEU A 765 5.36 -8.54 -5.12
C LEU A 765 4.72 -9.24 -6.33
N LEU A 766 5.34 -10.34 -6.82
CA LEU A 766 4.89 -11.03 -8.02
C LEU A 766 4.07 -12.28 -7.65
N TYR A 767 2.88 -12.39 -8.22
CA TYR A 767 1.96 -13.52 -8.06
C TYR A 767 1.94 -14.37 -9.35
N GLY A 768 2.38 -15.62 -9.27
CA GLY A 768 2.29 -16.57 -10.38
C GLY A 768 3.07 -16.23 -11.65
N VAL A 769 4.00 -15.26 -11.58
CA VAL A 769 4.85 -14.84 -12.71
C VAL A 769 6.32 -14.89 -12.27
N SER A 770 7.17 -15.47 -13.12
CA SER A 770 8.61 -15.48 -12.87
C SER A 770 9.19 -14.07 -12.97
N THR A 771 10.20 -13.76 -12.13
CA THR A 771 10.98 -12.53 -12.22
C THR A 771 11.71 -12.36 -13.56
N SER A 772 11.92 -13.46 -14.30
CA SER A 772 12.55 -13.51 -15.62
C SER A 772 11.57 -13.87 -16.73
N ASP A 773 10.30 -13.46 -16.63
CA ASP A 773 9.25 -13.78 -17.58
C ASP A 773 9.59 -13.36 -19.02
N PRO A 774 9.88 -14.32 -19.94
CA PRO A 774 10.39 -14.00 -21.27
C PRO A 774 9.39 -13.22 -22.14
N ILE A 775 8.09 -13.41 -21.91
CA ILE A 775 7.05 -12.70 -22.68
C ILE A 775 7.07 -11.21 -22.34
N THR A 776 7.12 -10.87 -21.06
CA THR A 776 7.18 -9.46 -20.63
C THR A 776 8.45 -8.79 -21.15
N PHE A 777 9.61 -9.44 -20.99
CA PHE A 777 10.89 -8.89 -21.43
C PHE A 777 10.91 -8.68 -22.96
N THR A 778 10.42 -9.64 -23.73
CA THR A 778 10.39 -9.54 -25.20
C THR A 778 9.39 -8.50 -25.69
N CYS A 779 8.14 -8.52 -25.21
CA CYS A 779 7.10 -7.59 -25.64
C CYS A 779 7.46 -6.13 -25.31
N VAL A 780 8.00 -5.89 -24.11
CA VAL A 780 8.41 -4.54 -23.68
C VAL A 780 9.61 -4.04 -24.50
N ALA A 781 10.59 -4.89 -24.76
CA ALA A 781 11.74 -4.51 -25.59
C ALA A 781 11.31 -4.19 -27.03
N LEU A 782 10.44 -4.99 -27.62
CA LEU A 782 9.88 -4.73 -28.96
C LEU A 782 9.04 -3.45 -29.01
N LEU A 783 8.22 -3.20 -27.98
CA LEU A 783 7.44 -1.98 -27.86
C LEU A 783 8.35 -0.74 -27.82
N LEU A 784 9.39 -0.76 -26.99
CA LEU A 784 10.31 0.38 -26.86
C LEU A 784 11.13 0.61 -28.14
N LEU A 785 11.59 -0.47 -28.81
CA LEU A 785 12.27 -0.38 -30.11
C LEU A 785 11.34 0.17 -31.20
N GLY A 786 10.07 -0.22 -31.20
CA GLY A 786 9.05 0.32 -32.12
C GLY A 786 8.83 1.82 -31.91
N ILE A 787 8.75 2.28 -30.66
CA ILE A 787 8.63 3.70 -30.35
C ILE A 787 9.91 4.46 -30.71
N ALA A 788 11.08 3.91 -30.44
CA ALA A 788 12.35 4.49 -30.85
C ALA A 788 12.42 4.65 -32.39
N LEU A 789 11.95 3.64 -33.13
CA LEU A 789 11.84 3.71 -34.58
C LEU A 789 10.96 4.87 -35.05
N LEU A 790 9.76 5.01 -34.47
CA LEU A 790 8.83 6.09 -34.78
C LEU A 790 9.41 7.46 -34.41
N ALA A 791 10.04 7.58 -33.25
CA ALA A 791 10.69 8.81 -32.80
C ALA A 791 11.88 9.22 -33.67
N CYS A 792 12.58 8.29 -34.29
CA CYS A 792 13.65 8.55 -35.26
C CYS A 792 13.11 8.83 -36.67
N TRP A 793 12.02 8.16 -37.06
CA TRP A 793 11.48 8.26 -38.42
C TRP A 793 10.89 9.64 -38.75
N ILE A 794 10.17 10.29 -37.79
CA ILE A 794 9.55 11.57 -37.98
C ILE A 794 10.58 12.66 -38.35
N PRO A 795 11.69 12.87 -37.58
CA PRO A 795 12.74 13.81 -37.96
C PRO A 795 13.44 13.43 -39.27
N ALA A 796 13.70 12.12 -39.49
CA ALA A 796 14.34 11.63 -40.69
C ALA A 796 13.51 11.95 -41.95
N ARG A 797 12.19 11.78 -41.88
CA ARG A 797 11.26 12.10 -42.97
C ARG A 797 11.19 13.63 -43.22
N ARG A 798 11.25 14.44 -42.18
CA ARG A 798 11.31 15.90 -42.35
C ARG A 798 12.61 16.35 -43.06
N ALA A 799 13.73 15.80 -42.64
CA ALA A 799 15.03 16.11 -43.22
C ALA A 799 15.16 15.73 -44.70
N SER A 800 14.60 14.57 -45.07
CA SER A 800 14.63 14.10 -46.44
C SER A 800 13.79 14.94 -47.43
N ARG A 801 12.87 15.79 -46.93
CA ARG A 801 12.00 16.66 -47.75
C ARG A 801 12.48 18.11 -47.86
N VAL A 802 13.66 18.44 -47.31
CA VAL A 802 14.22 19.79 -47.41
C VAL A 802 14.81 19.96 -48.82
N GLU A 803 14.44 21.03 -49.54
CA GLU A 803 14.98 21.34 -50.84
C GLU A 803 16.49 21.60 -50.79
N PRO A 804 17.29 20.91 -51.61
CA PRO A 804 18.76 21.04 -51.58
C PRO A 804 19.28 22.46 -51.70
N MET A 805 18.61 23.30 -52.48
CA MET A 805 18.97 24.73 -52.68
C MET A 805 18.74 25.57 -51.41
N ILE A 806 17.69 25.24 -50.63
CA ILE A 806 17.42 25.93 -49.37
C ILE A 806 18.42 25.45 -48.29
N ALA A 807 18.74 24.15 -48.26
CA ALA A 807 19.73 23.56 -47.32
C ALA A 807 21.15 24.13 -47.53
N LEU A 808 21.53 24.50 -48.75
CA LEU A 808 22.83 25.10 -49.06
C LEU A 808 22.88 26.61 -48.81
N ARG A 809 21.72 27.33 -48.82
CA ARG A 809 21.60 28.76 -48.52
C ARG A 809 21.35 29.08 -47.05
N ALA A 810 21.05 28.08 -46.20
CA ALA A 810 20.87 28.29 -44.77
C ALA A 810 22.22 28.60 -44.11
N GLU A 811 22.49 29.91 -43.84
CA GLU A 811 23.60 30.44 -43.06
C GLU A 811 23.44 30.16 -41.55
#